data_cb988621dc81e10acffe88620fdb700b
#
_entry.id   cb988621dc81e10acffe88620fdb700b
#
_cell.length_a   1.000
_cell.length_b   1.000
_cell.length_c   1.000
_cell.angle_alpha   90.00
_cell.angle_beta   90.00
_cell.angle_gamma   90.00
#
_symmetry.space_group_name_H-M   'P 1'
#
loop_
_entity.id
_entity.type
_entity.pdbx_description
1 polymer ?
#
loop_
_entity_poly.entity_id
_entity_poly.type
_entity_poly.pdbx_seq_one_letter_code
_entity_poly.pdbx_strand_id
1 'polypeptide(L)'
;MKFAKKITQIILLVFIFDINIKMQLVNQIGANIELSQFDDSNILIDGYLDETVWEKAVKINRFNNYLPVDGGLAEDDADIMIWYSKEAIYFGIRANADPGEVRSTLADRDKLSNDDYVMIILDTYNDQRTAYAFGVNPLGQQTDGTITDNVPDRKAAMPFSIDKNPDYVFDSKGRIIDTGYIIEVKIPFKSLRYSSNEIQNWGFNVLRSVQHSRHLLSLTEAKLGEASFLAQNSQLVNIKNINSKRLFDINPELRNALNRPSDSQDFTSQTKDPLGVNVRYGLSSNTVLNATLNPDFSQIEADVAQISYEPRRALYFPEKRPFFLDGIEFFSTPTRLIYTRKIVNPVASSKITGKIGDRNSIGIISAADNYGSSISNMDVAAVNAIRVKRDFSDQNHAGVVYTDKTYNDYSNRVFALDGKLIYNKKYSFQGQGGFSITNTSENAGQAAPMWNISANSSSRKWSSSFTTSAYHSEFDPALGFVSIGDYVSVAAGTRRTFYGSKGSSIEKFNIGYKHTYNWNYDPFVNGEKPLDWRSYPTFSFNFKGGWGLNTFIWYESFGFSEKSYQNHYYKQGDIYKPFIGRDAIINLGFMTTLQLPQLDTFSGSIKYGYGKDPNYQEWAPGMIDLIEMKLFWNPSDQLRVNFRLNQQKNKRPDNGTLVSSATVPRLKIEYQLNKSLFLRFVGQYNSSFRDSLNDSSKDGDPIYFKSSDGSYYRASKLESNSIQADFLFSYRPTPGTLVFVGYGSSLTEPEQYRFRSFERKSDGFFIKLSYLYRL
;
A
#
# COMPACT_ATOMS: atom_id res chain seq x y z
N MET A 1 -3.70 1.95 38.16
CA MET A 1 -4.10 0.56 38.55
C MET A 1 -5.60 0.26 38.41
N LYS A 2 -6.54 1.13 38.79
CA LYS A 2 -7.99 0.88 38.59
C LYS A 2 -8.44 0.89 37.12
N PHE A 3 -7.75 1.61 36.24
CA PHE A 3 -8.08 1.68 34.80
C PHE A 3 -7.55 0.47 34.04
N ALA A 4 -6.36 -0.02 34.41
CA ALA A 4 -5.81 -1.27 33.83
C ALA A 4 -6.72 -2.49 34.11
N LYS A 5 -7.32 -2.55 35.31
CA LYS A 5 -8.33 -3.58 35.64
C LYS A 5 -9.59 -3.51 34.79
N LYS A 6 -10.07 -2.31 34.41
CA LYS A 6 -11.21 -2.15 33.51
C LYS A 6 -10.89 -2.55 32.06
N ILE A 7 -9.68 -2.26 31.59
CA ILE A 7 -9.23 -2.70 30.26
C ILE A 7 -9.11 -4.22 30.20
N THR A 8 -8.57 -4.85 31.23
CA THR A 8 -8.51 -6.32 31.34
C THR A 8 -9.90 -6.96 31.35
N GLN A 9 -10.89 -6.31 31.97
CA GLN A 9 -12.28 -6.80 31.95
C GLN A 9 -12.95 -6.65 30.57
N ILE A 10 -12.64 -5.59 29.82
CA ILE A 10 -13.13 -5.41 28.44
C ILE A 10 -12.46 -6.41 27.50
N ILE A 11 -11.16 -6.69 27.68
CA ILE A 11 -10.44 -7.73 26.92
C ILE A 11 -11.04 -9.11 27.22
N LEU A 12 -11.37 -9.42 28.47
CA LEU A 12 -12.02 -10.69 28.82
C LEU A 12 -13.43 -10.80 28.19
N LEU A 13 -14.22 -9.74 28.18
CA LEU A 13 -15.59 -9.75 27.62
C LEU A 13 -15.61 -9.99 26.09
N VAL A 14 -14.62 -9.54 25.36
CA VAL A 14 -14.52 -9.77 23.89
C VAL A 14 -14.16 -11.24 23.57
N PHE A 15 -13.50 -11.95 24.49
CA PHE A 15 -13.04 -13.33 24.28
C PHE A 15 -13.88 -14.40 24.96
N ILE A 16 -14.79 -14.08 25.90
CA ILE A 16 -15.57 -15.05 26.69
C ILE A 16 -16.74 -15.67 25.89
N PHE A 17 -17.15 -15.13 24.76
CA PHE A 17 -18.35 -15.61 24.07
C PHE A 17 -18.18 -16.83 23.14
N ASP A 18 -16.99 -17.43 23.01
CA ASP A 18 -16.78 -18.52 22.05
C ASP A 18 -15.93 -19.70 22.58
N ILE A 19 -15.93 -19.97 23.89
CA ILE A 19 -15.28 -21.16 24.44
C ILE A 19 -16.31 -22.28 24.56
N ASN A 20 -16.62 -22.92 23.44
CA ASN A 20 -17.14 -24.28 23.41
C ASN A 20 -16.22 -25.10 22.51
N ILE A 21 -15.24 -25.77 23.11
CA ILE A 21 -14.26 -26.63 22.44
C ILE A 21 -14.93 -27.97 22.16
N LYS A 22 -15.28 -28.23 20.91
CA LYS A 22 -15.38 -29.62 20.39
C LYS A 22 -14.19 -29.84 19.48
N MET A 23 -13.25 -30.69 19.94
CA MET A 23 -12.21 -31.27 19.11
C MET A 23 -12.85 -32.05 17.97
N GLN A 24 -12.75 -31.59 16.75
CA GLN A 24 -12.98 -32.39 15.55
C GLN A 24 -11.69 -32.46 14.76
N LEU A 25 -11.27 -33.68 14.46
CA LEU A 25 -10.16 -34.01 13.57
C LEU A 25 -10.35 -33.28 12.24
N VAL A 26 -9.34 -32.47 11.89
CA VAL A 26 -9.32 -31.66 10.66
C VAL A 26 -8.86 -32.58 9.52
N ASN A 27 -9.74 -32.83 8.58
CA ASN A 27 -9.41 -33.39 7.27
C ASN A 27 -8.53 -32.40 6.48
N GLN A 28 -7.54 -32.94 5.78
CA GLN A 28 -6.48 -32.26 5.03
C GLN A 28 -7.05 -31.18 4.10
N ILE A 29 -6.74 -29.92 4.39
CA ILE A 29 -6.85 -28.83 3.46
C ILE A 29 -5.52 -28.80 2.68
N GLY A 30 -5.58 -29.04 1.35
CA GLY A 30 -4.43 -28.96 0.45
C GLY A 30 -4.01 -30.33 -0.11
N ALA A 31 -4.25 -30.54 -1.40
CA ALA A 31 -3.76 -31.71 -2.12
C ALA A 31 -2.24 -31.57 -2.35
N ASN A 32 -1.51 -32.68 -2.18
CA ASN A 32 -0.14 -32.79 -2.66
C ASN A 32 -0.18 -33.08 -4.17
N ILE A 33 0.47 -32.21 -4.93
CA ILE A 33 0.54 -32.28 -6.40
C ILE A 33 1.98 -32.59 -6.78
N GLU A 34 2.22 -33.74 -7.35
CA GLU A 34 3.54 -34.15 -7.82
C GLU A 34 3.65 -33.78 -9.31
N LEU A 35 4.68 -32.99 -9.66
CA LEU A 35 4.88 -32.50 -11.02
C LEU A 35 5.83 -33.39 -11.80
N SER A 36 5.59 -33.50 -13.10
CA SER A 36 6.50 -34.14 -14.05
C SER A 36 7.56 -33.16 -14.54
N GLN A 37 8.81 -33.65 -14.65
CA GLN A 37 9.92 -32.90 -15.21
C GLN A 37 10.11 -33.28 -16.68
N PHE A 38 10.17 -32.29 -17.58
CA PHE A 38 10.42 -32.46 -19.01
C PHE A 38 11.54 -31.53 -19.50
N ASP A 39 12.08 -31.83 -20.69
CA ASP A 39 12.97 -30.93 -21.41
C ASP A 39 12.17 -29.77 -22.02
N ASP A 40 12.72 -28.58 -21.97
CA ASP A 40 12.08 -27.33 -22.43
C ASP A 40 12.69 -26.77 -23.73
N SER A 41 13.57 -27.52 -24.38
CA SER A 41 14.29 -27.07 -25.59
C SER A 41 13.38 -26.67 -26.77
N ASN A 42 12.15 -27.19 -26.84
CA ASN A 42 11.21 -27.00 -27.96
C ASN A 42 9.91 -26.26 -27.55
N ILE A 43 9.89 -25.60 -26.40
CA ILE A 43 8.69 -24.88 -25.90
C ILE A 43 8.74 -23.44 -26.35
N LEU A 44 7.64 -22.97 -26.96
CA LEU A 44 7.39 -21.57 -27.28
C LEU A 44 6.25 -21.05 -26.40
N ILE A 45 6.43 -19.92 -25.81
CA ILE A 45 5.37 -19.23 -25.07
C ILE A 45 4.63 -18.30 -26.03
N ASP A 46 3.68 -18.85 -26.79
CA ASP A 46 3.01 -18.15 -27.87
C ASP A 46 1.47 -18.03 -27.72
N GLY A 47 0.90 -18.67 -26.68
CA GLY A 47 -0.53 -18.66 -26.36
C GLY A 47 -1.30 -19.82 -27.00
N TYR A 48 -0.60 -20.84 -27.50
CA TYR A 48 -1.17 -22.09 -27.92
C TYR A 48 -0.69 -23.22 -27.03
N LEU A 49 -1.58 -24.16 -26.67
CA LEU A 49 -1.25 -25.33 -25.85
C LEU A 49 -1.22 -26.57 -26.76
N ASP A 50 -0.43 -26.53 -27.84
CA ASP A 50 -0.38 -27.55 -28.86
C ASP A 50 0.88 -28.43 -28.80
N GLU A 51 1.86 -28.09 -27.97
CA GLU A 51 3.00 -28.96 -27.76
C GLU A 51 2.61 -30.20 -26.93
N THR A 52 3.20 -31.35 -27.30
CA THR A 52 2.90 -32.65 -26.68
C THR A 52 3.17 -32.72 -25.17
N VAL A 53 3.96 -31.80 -24.64
CA VAL A 53 4.23 -31.70 -23.17
C VAL A 53 2.97 -31.32 -22.40
N TRP A 54 2.09 -30.50 -22.95
CA TRP A 54 0.85 -30.10 -22.31
C TRP A 54 -0.13 -31.26 -22.12
N GLU A 55 -0.09 -32.26 -23.01
CA GLU A 55 -0.88 -33.47 -22.82
C GLU A 55 -0.40 -34.34 -21.66
N LYS A 56 0.92 -34.30 -21.37
CA LYS A 56 1.57 -35.06 -20.29
C LYS A 56 1.65 -34.28 -18.99
N ALA A 57 1.37 -32.99 -19.00
CA ALA A 57 1.38 -32.12 -17.84
C ALA A 57 0.33 -32.54 -16.81
N VAL A 58 0.57 -32.26 -15.54
CA VAL A 58 -0.41 -32.46 -14.49
C VAL A 58 -1.57 -31.51 -14.72
N LYS A 59 -2.79 -32.04 -14.83
CA LYS A 59 -4.01 -31.25 -15.04
C LYS A 59 -4.79 -31.12 -13.75
N ILE A 60 -5.17 -29.90 -13.42
CA ILE A 60 -5.98 -29.57 -12.24
C ILE A 60 -7.11 -28.66 -12.72
N ASN A 61 -8.31 -28.96 -12.30
CA ASN A 61 -9.49 -28.17 -12.51
C ASN A 61 -10.28 -28.04 -11.19
N ARG A 62 -11.50 -27.49 -11.23
CA ARG A 62 -12.41 -27.28 -10.10
C ARG A 62 -12.01 -26.09 -9.23
N PHE A 63 -12.25 -24.91 -9.76
CA PHE A 63 -12.20 -23.72 -8.95
C PHE A 63 -13.38 -23.64 -7.97
N ASN A 64 -13.10 -23.05 -6.81
CA ASN A 64 -14.09 -22.77 -5.77
C ASN A 64 -14.36 -21.27 -5.70
N ASN A 65 -15.57 -20.88 -5.38
CA ASN A 65 -15.87 -19.50 -5.07
C ASN A 65 -15.11 -19.06 -3.82
N TYR A 66 -14.50 -17.88 -3.87
CA TYR A 66 -13.75 -17.32 -2.76
C TYR A 66 -14.26 -15.93 -2.35
N LEU A 67 -14.41 -14.99 -3.29
CA LEU A 67 -14.98 -13.67 -3.03
C LEU A 67 -16.13 -13.39 -3.99
N PRO A 68 -17.19 -12.67 -3.54
CA PRO A 68 -17.43 -12.11 -2.21
C PRO A 68 -17.90 -13.14 -1.19
N VAL A 69 -18.28 -14.35 -1.62
CA VAL A 69 -18.79 -15.46 -0.80
C VAL A 69 -17.93 -16.69 -1.08
N ASP A 70 -17.41 -17.32 -0.02
CA ASP A 70 -16.62 -18.54 -0.10
C ASP A 70 -17.48 -19.81 -0.08
N GLY A 71 -16.93 -20.86 -0.70
CA GLY A 71 -17.49 -22.21 -0.71
C GLY A 71 -18.37 -22.52 -1.92
N GLY A 72 -18.41 -23.78 -2.27
CA GLY A 72 -19.06 -24.31 -3.47
C GLY A 72 -18.19 -24.15 -4.73
N LEU A 73 -18.47 -25.01 -5.71
CA LEU A 73 -17.78 -24.96 -7.00
C LEU A 73 -18.17 -23.68 -7.76
N ALA A 74 -17.19 -23.13 -8.46
CA ALA A 74 -17.38 -22.00 -9.34
C ALA A 74 -18.13 -22.43 -10.62
N GLU A 75 -18.91 -21.52 -11.18
CA GLU A 75 -19.54 -21.70 -12.50
C GLU A 75 -18.52 -21.42 -13.63
N ASP A 76 -17.65 -20.43 -13.41
CA ASP A 76 -16.53 -20.05 -14.30
C ASP A 76 -15.31 -20.91 -14.01
N ASP A 77 -15.20 -22.10 -14.59
CA ASP A 77 -14.11 -23.03 -14.32
C ASP A 77 -12.91 -22.82 -15.27
N ALA A 78 -11.75 -23.38 -14.90
CA ALA A 78 -10.54 -23.35 -15.70
C ALA A 78 -9.72 -24.62 -15.54
N ASP A 79 -9.08 -25.08 -16.60
CA ASP A 79 -8.08 -26.13 -16.57
C ASP A 79 -6.68 -25.52 -16.40
N ILE A 80 -5.95 -25.99 -15.42
CA ILE A 80 -4.56 -25.62 -15.16
C ILE A 80 -3.67 -26.81 -15.45
N MET A 81 -2.73 -26.66 -16.36
CA MET A 81 -1.71 -27.67 -16.71
C MET A 81 -0.36 -27.17 -16.16
N ILE A 82 0.35 -28.06 -15.44
CA ILE A 82 1.60 -27.69 -14.76
C ILE A 82 2.66 -28.76 -15.03
N TRP A 83 3.86 -28.29 -15.32
CA TRP A 83 5.08 -29.10 -15.40
C TRP A 83 6.31 -28.24 -15.16
N TYR A 84 7.50 -28.82 -15.05
CA TYR A 84 8.74 -28.07 -14.88
C TYR A 84 9.89 -28.66 -15.67
N SER A 85 10.89 -27.82 -15.97
CA SER A 85 12.19 -28.20 -16.54
C SER A 85 13.27 -28.08 -15.45
N LYS A 86 14.54 -28.16 -15.84
CA LYS A 86 15.67 -27.80 -14.97
C LYS A 86 15.75 -26.30 -14.69
N GLU A 87 15.23 -25.46 -15.58
CA GLU A 87 15.44 -23.99 -15.60
C GLU A 87 14.19 -23.22 -15.17
N ALA A 88 12.96 -23.77 -15.34
CA ALA A 88 11.71 -23.06 -15.14
C ALA A 88 10.54 -23.97 -14.77
N ILE A 89 9.49 -23.37 -14.19
CA ILE A 89 8.17 -23.97 -14.03
C ILE A 89 7.21 -23.35 -15.05
N TYR A 90 6.32 -24.17 -15.62
CA TYR A 90 5.43 -23.83 -16.71
C TYR A 90 3.98 -24.03 -16.33
N PHE A 91 3.12 -23.10 -16.75
CA PHE A 91 1.68 -23.16 -16.55
C PHE A 91 0.97 -22.92 -17.88
N GLY A 92 0.13 -23.86 -18.28
CA GLY A 92 -0.86 -23.73 -19.33
C GLY A 92 -2.24 -23.60 -18.69
N ILE A 93 -2.97 -22.57 -19.07
CA ILE A 93 -4.28 -22.25 -18.47
C ILE A 93 -5.30 -22.11 -19.57
N ARG A 94 -6.41 -22.86 -19.48
CA ARG A 94 -7.58 -22.69 -20.34
C ARG A 94 -8.76 -22.30 -19.46
N ALA A 95 -9.17 -21.06 -19.52
CA ALA A 95 -10.24 -20.50 -18.72
C ALA A 95 -11.51 -20.35 -19.56
N ASN A 96 -12.61 -20.99 -19.12
CA ASN A 96 -13.89 -20.93 -19.80
C ASN A 96 -14.62 -19.62 -19.47
N ALA A 97 -15.23 -18.98 -20.46
CA ALA A 97 -16.08 -17.81 -20.31
C ALA A 97 -17.04 -17.73 -21.50
N ASP A 98 -18.22 -17.15 -21.27
CA ASP A 98 -19.16 -16.92 -22.37
C ASP A 98 -18.67 -15.82 -23.32
N PRO A 99 -19.05 -15.90 -24.61
CA PRO A 99 -18.67 -14.88 -25.58
C PRO A 99 -19.08 -13.47 -25.13
N GLY A 100 -18.12 -12.53 -25.19
CA GLY A 100 -18.35 -11.13 -24.80
C GLY A 100 -18.27 -10.86 -23.29
N GLU A 101 -18.04 -11.85 -22.43
CA GLU A 101 -17.87 -11.64 -20.98
C GLU A 101 -16.41 -11.40 -20.57
N VAL A 102 -15.47 -11.80 -21.38
CA VAL A 102 -14.02 -11.59 -21.12
C VAL A 102 -13.69 -10.10 -21.13
N ARG A 103 -13.12 -9.61 -20.04
CA ARG A 103 -12.65 -8.21 -19.88
C ARG A 103 -11.12 -8.20 -19.89
N SER A 104 -10.52 -7.59 -20.90
CA SER A 104 -9.07 -7.56 -21.02
C SER A 104 -8.61 -6.31 -21.78
N THR A 105 -7.49 -5.74 -21.36
CA THR A 105 -6.86 -4.59 -22.00
C THR A 105 -5.36 -4.81 -22.18
N LEU A 106 -4.77 -4.17 -23.17
CA LEU A 106 -3.32 -4.02 -23.26
C LEU A 106 -2.89 -3.00 -22.20
N ALA A 107 -2.74 -3.46 -20.97
CA ALA A 107 -2.36 -2.61 -19.84
C ALA A 107 -0.84 -2.59 -19.67
N ASP A 108 -0.31 -1.50 -19.13
CA ASP A 108 1.03 -1.52 -18.56
C ASP A 108 1.12 -2.53 -17.41
N ARG A 109 2.32 -3.03 -17.10
CA ARG A 109 2.55 -3.98 -16.00
C ARG A 109 1.90 -3.48 -14.71
N ASP A 110 1.32 -4.38 -13.93
CA ASP A 110 0.63 -4.15 -12.65
C ASP A 110 -0.69 -3.37 -12.70
N LYS A 111 -1.25 -3.16 -13.89
CA LYS A 111 -2.49 -2.39 -14.09
C LYS A 111 -3.71 -3.26 -14.47
N LEU A 112 -3.73 -4.54 -14.06
CA LEU A 112 -4.79 -5.50 -14.40
C LEU A 112 -6.02 -5.47 -13.49
N SER A 113 -6.19 -4.45 -12.66
CA SER A 113 -7.26 -4.44 -11.64
C SER A 113 -8.69 -4.48 -12.19
N ASN A 114 -8.89 -4.11 -13.46
CA ASN A 114 -10.17 -4.08 -14.13
C ASN A 114 -10.30 -5.14 -15.24
N ASP A 115 -9.30 -6.00 -15.37
CA ASP A 115 -9.25 -7.09 -16.35
C ASP A 115 -9.56 -8.42 -15.68
N ASP A 116 -10.06 -9.38 -16.44
CA ASP A 116 -9.95 -10.78 -16.07
C ASP A 116 -8.47 -11.14 -15.97
N TYR A 117 -8.10 -11.94 -15.02
CA TYR A 117 -6.74 -12.46 -14.92
C TYR A 117 -6.70 -13.78 -14.16
N VAL A 118 -5.66 -14.54 -14.41
CA VAL A 118 -5.29 -15.68 -13.58
C VAL A 118 -4.01 -15.33 -12.84
N MET A 119 -3.96 -15.64 -11.54
CA MET A 119 -2.83 -15.36 -10.67
C MET A 119 -2.30 -16.63 -10.06
N ILE A 120 -1.07 -16.97 -10.37
CA ILE A 120 -0.31 -18.10 -9.84
C ILE A 120 0.35 -17.63 -8.55
N ILE A 121 0.17 -18.38 -7.46
CA ILE A 121 0.74 -18.10 -6.14
C ILE A 121 1.70 -19.23 -5.79
N LEU A 122 2.97 -18.88 -5.52
CA LEU A 122 4.04 -19.80 -5.18
C LEU A 122 4.70 -19.40 -3.85
N ASP A 123 4.44 -20.15 -2.79
CA ASP A 123 5.18 -20.05 -1.52
C ASP A 123 6.38 -21.02 -1.58
N THR A 124 7.49 -20.51 -2.11
CA THR A 124 8.71 -21.30 -2.39
C THR A 124 9.48 -21.73 -1.14
N TYR A 125 9.17 -21.13 0.00
CA TYR A 125 9.70 -21.54 1.29
C TYR A 125 8.76 -22.48 2.05
N ASN A 126 7.51 -22.59 1.59
CA ASN A 126 6.42 -23.31 2.25
C ASN A 126 6.24 -22.85 3.72
N ASP A 127 6.40 -21.56 3.95
CA ASP A 127 6.34 -20.95 5.28
C ASP A 127 4.98 -20.34 5.61
N GLN A 128 4.04 -20.39 4.65
CA GLN A 128 2.65 -19.91 4.76
C GLN A 128 2.53 -18.42 5.12
N ARG A 129 3.55 -17.61 4.86
CA ARG A 129 3.63 -16.18 5.21
C ARG A 129 4.04 -15.28 4.07
N THR A 130 4.87 -15.80 3.17
CA THR A 130 5.37 -15.06 2.03
C THR A 130 5.23 -15.91 0.78
N ALA A 131 4.63 -15.36 -0.26
CA ALA A 131 4.50 -16.04 -1.54
C ALA A 131 4.71 -15.07 -2.69
N TYR A 132 5.24 -15.57 -3.80
CA TYR A 132 5.23 -14.88 -5.07
C TYR A 132 3.84 -14.95 -5.69
N ALA A 133 3.43 -13.88 -6.35
CA ALA A 133 2.20 -13.80 -7.12
C ALA A 133 2.52 -13.39 -8.54
N PHE A 134 2.10 -14.19 -9.54
CA PHE A 134 2.29 -13.94 -10.96
C PHE A 134 0.93 -13.93 -11.64
N GLY A 135 0.45 -12.77 -12.03
CA GLY A 135 -0.85 -12.61 -12.67
C GLY A 135 -0.71 -12.32 -14.16
N VAL A 136 -1.60 -12.89 -14.97
CA VAL A 136 -1.64 -12.69 -16.42
C VAL A 136 -3.07 -12.54 -16.87
N ASN A 137 -3.35 -11.52 -17.70
CA ASN A 137 -4.66 -11.31 -18.29
C ASN A 137 -4.82 -12.06 -19.63
N PRO A 138 -6.02 -12.16 -20.24
CA PRO A 138 -6.26 -12.84 -21.50
C PRO A 138 -5.43 -12.34 -22.69
N LEU A 139 -4.87 -11.14 -22.65
CA LEU A 139 -3.97 -10.59 -23.68
C LEU A 139 -2.47 -10.79 -23.35
N GLY A 140 -2.15 -11.55 -22.28
CA GLY A 140 -0.79 -11.86 -21.87
C GLY A 140 -0.08 -10.73 -21.11
N GLN A 141 -0.81 -9.68 -20.69
CA GLN A 141 -0.24 -8.62 -19.85
C GLN A 141 0.02 -9.13 -18.44
N GLN A 142 1.09 -8.64 -17.82
CA GLN A 142 1.63 -9.16 -16.59
C GLN A 142 1.30 -8.27 -15.39
N THR A 143 1.07 -8.89 -14.25
CA THR A 143 1.16 -8.29 -12.92
C THR A 143 1.89 -9.26 -12.02
N ASP A 144 2.73 -8.77 -11.15
CA ASP A 144 3.43 -9.60 -10.19
C ASP A 144 3.63 -8.89 -8.86
N GLY A 145 4.16 -9.60 -7.90
CA GLY A 145 4.42 -9.05 -6.58
C GLY A 145 4.60 -10.11 -5.52
N THR A 146 4.63 -9.65 -4.29
CA THR A 146 4.81 -10.50 -3.12
C THR A 146 3.58 -10.42 -2.22
N ILE A 147 3.01 -11.57 -1.86
CA ILE A 147 2.01 -11.70 -0.81
C ILE A 147 2.74 -11.82 0.51
N THR A 148 2.36 -11.00 1.50
CA THR A 148 2.89 -11.10 2.86
C THR A 148 1.76 -11.02 3.88
N ASP A 149 1.92 -11.73 4.99
CA ASP A 149 0.97 -11.68 6.12
C ASP A 149 1.07 -10.38 6.95
N ASN A 150 2.16 -9.63 6.81
CA ASN A 150 2.43 -8.44 7.60
C ASN A 150 2.12 -7.17 6.81
N VAL A 151 0.83 -6.84 6.62
CA VAL A 151 0.46 -5.56 6.02
C VAL A 151 -0.13 -4.65 7.09
N PRO A 152 0.55 -3.53 7.43
CA PRO A 152 0.07 -2.57 8.43
C PRO A 152 -1.27 -1.92 8.07
N ASP A 153 -1.63 -1.88 6.78
CA ASP A 153 -2.83 -1.22 6.25
C ASP A 153 -3.72 -2.20 5.46
N ARG A 154 -4.52 -3.01 6.14
CA ARG A 154 -5.60 -3.78 5.49
C ARG A 154 -6.74 -2.85 5.04
N LYS A 155 -6.52 -2.05 4.03
CA LYS A 155 -7.59 -1.30 3.32
C LYS A 155 -8.19 -2.09 2.15
N ALA A 156 -7.62 -3.25 1.82
CA ALA A 156 -8.06 -4.04 0.68
C ALA A 156 -9.30 -4.89 1.00
N ALA A 157 -10.17 -5.03 0.00
CA ALA A 157 -11.31 -5.95 0.03
C ALA A 157 -10.87 -7.43 0.04
N MET A 158 -9.61 -7.72 -0.24
CA MET A 158 -9.01 -9.04 -0.23
C MET A 158 -8.51 -9.43 1.17
N PRO A 159 -8.58 -10.72 1.55
CA PRO A 159 -8.08 -11.22 2.83
C PRO A 159 -6.54 -11.26 2.92
N PHE A 160 -5.85 -10.96 1.84
CA PHE A 160 -4.39 -10.79 1.74
C PHE A 160 -4.07 -9.51 0.96
N SER A 161 -2.83 -9.05 1.04
CA SER A 161 -2.33 -7.92 0.28
C SER A 161 -1.16 -8.35 -0.59
N ILE A 162 -1.14 -7.86 -1.82
CA ILE A 162 -0.03 -8.05 -2.75
C ILE A 162 0.72 -6.73 -2.83
N ASP A 163 2.00 -6.76 -2.49
CA ASP A 163 2.91 -5.69 -2.84
C ASP A 163 3.36 -5.87 -4.29
N LYS A 164 2.86 -5.04 -5.18
CA LYS A 164 3.14 -5.06 -6.63
C LYS A 164 4.35 -4.22 -7.04
N ASN A 165 5.09 -3.68 -6.08
CA ASN A 165 6.25 -2.87 -6.40
C ASN A 165 7.49 -3.70 -6.83
N PRO A 166 7.75 -4.91 -6.27
CA PRO A 166 8.78 -5.79 -6.80
C PRO A 166 8.41 -6.33 -8.18
N ASP A 167 9.32 -6.21 -9.15
CA ASP A 167 9.18 -6.74 -10.52
C ASP A 167 10.01 -8.03 -10.69
N TYR A 168 9.37 -9.11 -11.14
CA TYR A 168 10.02 -10.39 -11.43
C TYR A 168 10.03 -10.67 -12.93
N VAL A 169 11.13 -11.25 -13.43
CA VAL A 169 11.24 -11.61 -14.87
C VAL A 169 10.58 -12.97 -15.10
N PHE A 170 9.52 -12.99 -15.89
CA PHE A 170 8.87 -14.20 -16.38
C PHE A 170 8.26 -13.96 -17.76
N ASP A 171 8.00 -15.04 -18.51
CA ASP A 171 7.41 -14.94 -19.84
C ASP A 171 5.94 -15.34 -19.76
N SER A 172 5.10 -14.66 -20.53
CA SER A 172 3.69 -14.97 -20.64
C SER A 172 3.11 -14.58 -21.97
N LYS A 173 2.12 -15.35 -22.43
CA LYS A 173 1.31 -15.05 -23.60
C LYS A 173 -0.13 -15.43 -23.31
N GLY A 174 -1.06 -14.65 -23.82
CA GLY A 174 -2.48 -14.92 -23.72
C GLY A 174 -3.18 -14.77 -25.05
N ARG A 175 -4.28 -15.48 -25.22
CA ARG A 175 -5.12 -15.46 -26.43
C ARG A 175 -6.58 -15.67 -26.06
N ILE A 176 -7.44 -14.77 -26.52
CA ILE A 176 -8.90 -14.93 -26.41
C ILE A 176 -9.37 -15.90 -27.49
N ILE A 177 -10.26 -16.80 -27.11
CA ILE A 177 -10.88 -17.82 -27.98
C ILE A 177 -12.41 -17.76 -27.80
N ASP A 178 -13.17 -18.45 -28.67
CA ASP A 178 -14.65 -18.42 -28.63
C ASP A 178 -15.24 -18.94 -27.31
N THR A 179 -14.52 -19.83 -26.61
CA THR A 179 -14.97 -20.46 -25.36
C THR A 179 -14.31 -19.85 -24.12
N GLY A 180 -13.64 -18.69 -24.23
CA GLY A 180 -12.93 -18.05 -23.14
C GLY A 180 -11.54 -17.56 -23.53
N TYR A 181 -10.49 -18.04 -22.85
CA TYR A 181 -9.13 -17.63 -23.15
C TYR A 181 -8.09 -18.68 -22.72
N ILE A 182 -6.92 -18.62 -23.38
CA ILE A 182 -5.74 -19.44 -23.08
C ILE A 182 -4.63 -18.52 -22.58
N ILE A 183 -3.86 -18.97 -21.58
CA ILE A 183 -2.67 -18.29 -21.07
C ILE A 183 -1.54 -19.33 -20.93
N GLU A 184 -0.36 -18.97 -21.42
CA GLU A 184 0.89 -19.68 -21.16
C GLU A 184 1.82 -18.83 -20.31
N VAL A 185 2.47 -19.46 -19.34
CA VAL A 185 3.41 -18.80 -18.43
C VAL A 185 4.64 -19.66 -18.21
N LYS A 186 5.82 -19.06 -18.33
CA LYS A 186 7.13 -19.62 -17.96
C LYS A 186 7.75 -18.77 -16.86
N ILE A 187 7.99 -19.36 -15.70
CA ILE A 187 8.64 -18.69 -14.55
C ILE A 187 10.02 -19.32 -14.35
N PRO A 188 11.12 -18.63 -14.73
CA PRO A 188 12.47 -19.12 -14.51
C PRO A 188 12.81 -19.24 -13.02
N PHE A 189 13.42 -20.34 -12.59
CA PHE A 189 13.83 -20.52 -11.19
C PHE A 189 14.81 -19.46 -10.72
N LYS A 190 15.62 -18.89 -11.59
CA LYS A 190 16.51 -17.76 -11.27
C LYS A 190 15.76 -16.46 -10.90
N SER A 191 14.46 -16.37 -11.17
CA SER A 191 13.62 -15.24 -10.75
C SER A 191 13.02 -15.43 -9.35
N LEU A 192 13.14 -16.63 -8.77
CA LEU A 192 12.60 -17.01 -7.49
C LEU A 192 13.72 -17.19 -6.46
N ARG A 193 13.39 -16.93 -5.20
CA ARG A 193 14.20 -17.37 -4.06
C ARG A 193 13.50 -18.55 -3.41
N TYR A 194 14.21 -19.61 -3.12
CA TYR A 194 13.66 -20.83 -2.53
C TYR A 194 14.65 -21.49 -1.57
N SER A 195 14.18 -22.46 -0.80
CA SER A 195 14.99 -23.20 0.15
C SER A 195 16.20 -23.84 -0.54
N SER A 196 17.31 -24.02 0.18
CA SER A 196 18.53 -24.69 -0.33
C SER A 196 18.44 -26.22 -0.31
N ASN A 197 17.28 -26.78 0.04
CA ASN A 197 17.06 -28.22 0.05
C ASN A 197 17.11 -28.80 -1.35
N GLU A 198 17.59 -30.03 -1.51
CA GLU A 198 17.64 -30.73 -2.81
C GLU A 198 16.24 -31.05 -3.34
N ILE A 199 15.32 -31.38 -2.44
CA ILE A 199 13.91 -31.64 -2.74
C ILE A 199 13.12 -30.42 -2.26
N GLN A 200 12.38 -29.80 -3.19
CA GLN A 200 11.55 -28.64 -2.91
C GLN A 200 10.09 -29.06 -2.75
N ASN A 201 9.43 -28.48 -1.74
CA ASN A 201 7.97 -28.56 -1.55
C ASN A 201 7.47 -27.12 -1.40
N TRP A 202 6.62 -26.68 -2.32
CA TRP A 202 6.15 -25.29 -2.38
C TRP A 202 4.66 -25.20 -2.12
N GLY A 203 4.24 -24.21 -1.33
CA GLY A 203 2.83 -23.86 -1.23
C GLY A 203 2.33 -23.31 -2.57
N PHE A 204 1.14 -23.72 -3.00
CA PHE A 204 0.61 -23.42 -4.33
C PHE A 204 -0.87 -23.12 -4.32
N ASN A 205 -1.26 -22.08 -5.03
CA ASN A 205 -2.64 -21.79 -5.36
C ASN A 205 -2.74 -21.05 -6.71
N VAL A 206 -3.91 -21.08 -7.31
CA VAL A 206 -4.24 -20.25 -8.47
C VAL A 206 -5.54 -19.51 -8.16
N LEU A 207 -5.53 -18.21 -8.38
CA LEU A 207 -6.73 -17.38 -8.31
C LEU A 207 -7.14 -16.97 -9.71
N ARG A 208 -8.45 -16.98 -9.98
CA ARG A 208 -9.03 -16.43 -11.19
C ARG A 208 -9.96 -15.28 -10.83
N SER A 209 -9.68 -14.11 -11.38
CA SER A 209 -10.56 -12.95 -11.28
C SER A 209 -11.50 -12.90 -12.48
N VAL A 210 -12.79 -12.85 -12.21
CA VAL A 210 -13.87 -12.79 -13.20
C VAL A 210 -14.55 -11.44 -13.05
N GLN A 211 -14.32 -10.54 -13.99
CA GLN A 211 -14.69 -9.12 -13.85
C GLN A 211 -16.17 -8.84 -14.09
N HIS A 212 -16.84 -9.56 -14.99
CA HIS A 212 -18.27 -9.34 -15.25
C HIS A 212 -19.14 -9.61 -14.00
N SER A 213 -18.74 -10.60 -13.17
CA SER A 213 -19.39 -10.93 -11.91
C SER A 213 -18.70 -10.32 -10.67
N ARG A 214 -17.45 -9.84 -10.81
CA ARG A 214 -16.53 -9.45 -9.74
C ARG A 214 -16.25 -10.56 -8.73
N HIS A 215 -16.30 -11.79 -9.20
CA HIS A 215 -15.91 -12.93 -8.38
C HIS A 215 -14.40 -13.15 -8.45
N LEU A 216 -13.84 -13.55 -7.32
CA LEU A 216 -12.52 -14.14 -7.22
C LEU A 216 -12.67 -15.60 -6.87
N LEU A 217 -12.16 -16.46 -7.73
CA LEU A 217 -12.17 -17.89 -7.59
C LEU A 217 -10.81 -18.37 -7.10
N SER A 218 -10.77 -19.49 -6.40
CA SER A 218 -9.56 -20.11 -5.88
C SER A 218 -9.51 -21.59 -6.27
N LEU A 219 -8.35 -22.05 -6.74
CA LEU A 219 -8.12 -23.46 -7.03
C LEU A 219 -8.25 -24.32 -5.76
N THR A 220 -7.76 -23.82 -4.61
CA THR A 220 -7.97 -24.45 -3.32
C THR A 220 -9.31 -24.05 -2.71
N GLU A 221 -9.90 -24.89 -1.87
CA GLU A 221 -11.09 -24.55 -1.09
C GLU A 221 -10.74 -23.54 0.02
N ALA A 222 -10.37 -22.32 -0.37
CA ALA A 222 -10.02 -21.27 0.58
C ALA A 222 -11.27 -20.74 1.30
N LYS A 223 -11.18 -20.56 2.62
CA LYS A 223 -12.28 -20.13 3.49
C LYS A 223 -12.06 -18.70 3.98
N LEU A 224 -13.09 -17.88 3.88
CA LEU A 224 -13.12 -16.56 4.52
C LEU A 224 -13.24 -16.75 6.04
N GLY A 225 -12.39 -16.09 6.79
CA GLY A 225 -12.43 -16.18 8.24
C GLY A 225 -11.32 -17.02 8.86
N GLU A 226 -10.46 -17.62 8.08
CA GLU A 226 -9.16 -18.10 8.58
C GLU A 226 -8.16 -16.93 8.70
N ALA A 227 -7.25 -17.05 9.67
CA ALA A 227 -6.32 -15.96 10.00
C ALA A 227 -5.22 -15.78 8.94
N SER A 228 -4.91 -16.83 8.16
CA SER A 228 -3.95 -16.79 7.06
C SER A 228 -4.56 -17.38 5.79
N PHE A 229 -4.38 -16.68 4.67
CA PHE A 229 -4.74 -17.16 3.34
C PHE A 229 -3.75 -18.22 2.85
N LEU A 230 -2.44 -17.96 3.00
CA LEU A 230 -1.37 -18.84 2.50
C LEU A 230 -1.35 -20.22 3.20
N ALA A 231 -1.86 -20.30 4.43
CA ALA A 231 -2.01 -21.56 5.15
C ALA A 231 -3.06 -22.51 4.53
N GLN A 232 -3.81 -22.05 3.53
CA GLN A 232 -4.85 -22.82 2.86
C GLN A 232 -4.43 -23.28 1.45
N ASN A 233 -3.17 -23.05 1.09
CA ASN A 233 -2.59 -23.47 -0.19
C ASN A 233 -2.48 -24.98 -0.30
N SER A 234 -2.59 -25.52 -1.52
CA SER A 234 -2.09 -26.85 -1.89
C SER A 234 -0.57 -26.85 -1.90
N GLN A 235 0.05 -28.00 -2.09
CA GLN A 235 1.50 -28.13 -2.18
C GLN A 235 1.93 -28.76 -3.50
N LEU A 236 2.90 -28.14 -4.17
CA LEU A 236 3.70 -28.79 -5.19
C LEU A 236 4.81 -29.55 -4.49
N VAL A 237 4.87 -30.87 -4.64
CA VAL A 237 5.81 -31.72 -3.90
C VAL A 237 6.81 -32.37 -4.82
N ASN A 238 7.94 -32.78 -4.25
CA ASN A 238 9.00 -33.54 -4.94
C ASN A 238 9.62 -32.83 -6.16
N ILE A 239 9.67 -31.50 -6.18
CA ILE A 239 10.40 -30.78 -7.24
C ILE A 239 11.90 -31.00 -7.02
N LYS A 240 12.58 -31.58 -8.00
CA LYS A 240 14.00 -32.00 -7.93
C LYS A 240 14.78 -31.52 -9.14
N ASN A 241 16.11 -31.60 -9.03
CA ASN A 241 17.02 -31.32 -10.15
C ASN A 241 16.81 -29.95 -10.80
N ILE A 242 16.44 -28.94 -10.02
CA ILE A 242 16.32 -27.58 -10.51
C ILE A 242 17.69 -26.88 -10.43
N ASN A 243 18.03 -26.16 -11.50
CA ASN A 243 19.31 -25.46 -11.59
C ASN A 243 19.29 -24.19 -10.73
N SER A 244 20.09 -24.19 -9.66
CA SER A 244 20.35 -22.99 -8.88
C SER A 244 21.54 -22.20 -9.44
N LYS A 245 21.44 -21.70 -10.67
CA LYS A 245 22.48 -20.80 -11.18
C LYS A 245 22.54 -19.56 -10.29
N ARG A 246 23.78 -19.15 -9.91
CA ARG A 246 23.94 -17.93 -9.12
C ARG A 246 23.45 -16.73 -9.92
N LEU A 247 22.55 -15.98 -9.35
CA LEU A 247 22.05 -14.75 -9.94
C LEU A 247 23.16 -13.71 -9.94
N PHE A 248 23.47 -13.12 -11.10
CA PHE A 248 24.31 -11.96 -11.22
C PHE A 248 23.72 -11.01 -12.26
N ASP A 249 23.13 -9.94 -11.74
CA ASP A 249 22.53 -8.89 -12.54
C ASP A 249 23.33 -7.59 -12.39
N ILE A 250 23.60 -6.92 -13.50
CA ILE A 250 24.19 -5.57 -13.54
C ILE A 250 23.21 -4.68 -14.28
N ASN A 251 22.85 -3.55 -13.68
CA ASN A 251 21.90 -2.61 -14.26
C ASN A 251 22.47 -1.19 -14.26
N PRO A 252 23.22 -0.78 -15.31
CA PRO A 252 23.63 0.59 -15.51
C PRO A 252 22.41 1.45 -15.88
N GLU A 253 22.42 2.67 -15.34
CA GLU A 253 21.37 3.67 -15.53
C GLU A 253 22.00 4.99 -16.01
N LEU A 254 21.32 5.62 -16.96
CA LEU A 254 21.63 6.99 -17.41
C LEU A 254 20.40 7.84 -17.22
N ARG A 255 20.51 8.96 -16.56
CA ARG A 255 19.43 9.92 -16.36
C ARG A 255 19.90 11.35 -16.62
N ASN A 256 19.00 12.16 -17.13
CA ASN A 256 19.17 13.61 -17.15
C ASN A 256 17.80 14.27 -17.00
N ALA A 257 17.73 15.33 -16.20
CA ALA A 257 16.57 16.16 -16.03
C ALA A 257 16.95 17.61 -16.28
N LEU A 258 16.20 18.26 -17.15
CA LEU A 258 16.30 19.67 -17.48
C LEU A 258 15.12 20.38 -16.88
N ASN A 259 15.32 21.51 -16.23
CA ASN A 259 14.25 22.35 -15.68
C ASN A 259 14.39 23.78 -16.16
N ARG A 260 13.25 24.43 -16.40
CA ARG A 260 13.14 25.83 -16.75
C ARG A 260 12.14 26.51 -15.80
N PRO A 261 12.62 27.22 -14.78
CA PRO A 261 11.76 27.97 -13.87
C PRO A 261 11.09 29.16 -14.54
N SER A 262 10.16 29.81 -13.85
CA SER A 262 9.35 30.93 -14.38
C SER A 262 10.16 32.14 -14.84
N ASP A 263 11.25 32.41 -14.15
CA ASP A 263 12.16 33.56 -14.35
C ASP A 263 13.25 33.32 -15.40
N SER A 264 13.33 32.10 -15.98
CA SER A 264 14.33 31.73 -16.97
C SER A 264 13.73 31.45 -18.34
N GLN A 265 14.47 31.76 -19.40
CA GLN A 265 14.17 31.33 -20.77
C GLN A 265 14.88 30.01 -21.10
N ASP A 266 15.94 29.65 -20.38
CA ASP A 266 16.81 28.53 -20.67
C ASP A 266 16.49 27.32 -19.77
N PHE A 267 16.67 26.13 -20.34
CA PHE A 267 16.67 24.88 -19.60
C PHE A 267 18.02 24.65 -18.95
N THR A 268 18.02 24.40 -17.65
CA THR A 268 19.20 24.04 -16.87
C THR A 268 19.17 22.59 -16.42
N SER A 269 20.31 21.90 -16.47
CA SER A 269 20.39 20.53 -15.96
C SER A 269 20.27 20.53 -14.44
N GLN A 270 19.36 19.69 -13.95
CA GLN A 270 19.20 19.42 -12.52
C GLN A 270 19.98 18.18 -12.08
N THR A 271 20.55 17.46 -13.02
CA THR A 271 21.29 16.23 -12.74
C THR A 271 22.78 16.52 -12.67
N LYS A 272 23.37 16.36 -11.50
CA LYS A 272 24.82 16.54 -11.28
C LYS A 272 25.59 15.36 -11.86
N ASP A 273 25.18 14.14 -11.50
CA ASP A 273 25.81 12.89 -11.89
C ASP A 273 24.79 12.02 -12.64
N PRO A 274 24.88 11.94 -13.98
CA PRO A 274 23.86 11.29 -14.78
C PRO A 274 23.94 9.74 -14.74
N LEU A 275 25.09 9.19 -14.34
CA LEU A 275 25.35 7.75 -14.38
C LEU A 275 25.14 7.12 -13.00
N GLY A 276 24.41 6.01 -12.99
CA GLY A 276 24.24 5.15 -11.82
C GLY A 276 24.43 3.68 -12.21
N VAL A 277 24.67 2.84 -11.23
CA VAL A 277 24.77 1.40 -11.43
C VAL A 277 24.18 0.65 -10.25
N ASN A 278 23.36 -0.36 -10.55
CA ASN A 278 22.88 -1.32 -9.57
C ASN A 278 23.46 -2.70 -9.88
N VAL A 279 23.89 -3.40 -8.84
CA VAL A 279 24.40 -4.77 -8.93
C VAL A 279 23.59 -5.65 -7.99
N ARG A 280 23.18 -6.81 -8.47
CA ARG A 280 22.47 -7.83 -7.70
C ARG A 280 23.21 -9.15 -7.82
N TYR A 281 23.62 -9.69 -6.68
CA TYR A 281 24.40 -10.92 -6.60
C TYR A 281 23.78 -11.93 -5.65
N GLY A 282 23.46 -13.12 -6.15
CA GLY A 282 22.98 -14.23 -5.35
C GLY A 282 24.12 -14.84 -4.52
N LEU A 283 24.14 -14.60 -3.22
CA LEU A 283 25.07 -15.23 -2.30
C LEU A 283 24.76 -16.72 -2.15
N SER A 284 23.48 -17.07 -2.20
CA SER A 284 22.92 -18.42 -2.26
C SER A 284 21.58 -18.40 -3.01
N SER A 285 20.90 -19.54 -3.12
CA SER A 285 19.54 -19.62 -3.71
C SER A 285 18.51 -18.77 -2.94
N ASN A 286 18.77 -18.44 -1.69
CA ASN A 286 17.83 -17.77 -0.79
C ASN A 286 18.35 -16.45 -0.19
N THR A 287 19.59 -16.05 -0.48
CA THR A 287 20.19 -14.80 0.03
C THR A 287 20.81 -13.99 -1.08
N VAL A 288 20.49 -12.71 -1.16
CA VAL A 288 20.91 -11.80 -2.23
C VAL A 288 21.56 -10.56 -1.62
N LEU A 289 22.69 -10.16 -2.20
CA LEU A 289 23.35 -8.88 -2.02
C LEU A 289 22.92 -7.94 -3.16
N ASN A 290 22.41 -6.79 -2.82
CA ASN A 290 22.21 -5.68 -3.74
C ASN A 290 23.17 -4.55 -3.36
N ALA A 291 23.82 -3.95 -4.35
CA ALA A 291 24.67 -2.78 -4.17
C ALA A 291 24.30 -1.74 -5.24
N THR A 292 24.41 -0.47 -4.88
CA THR A 292 24.14 0.62 -5.81
C THR A 292 25.10 1.77 -5.57
N LEU A 293 25.52 2.40 -6.67
CA LEU A 293 26.26 3.65 -6.68
C LEU A 293 25.45 4.67 -7.47
N ASN A 294 25.26 5.85 -6.89
CA ASN A 294 24.51 6.96 -7.46
C ASN A 294 23.16 6.51 -8.10
N PRO A 295 22.31 5.82 -7.36
CA PRO A 295 21.06 5.28 -7.91
C PRO A 295 20.11 6.38 -8.36
N ASP A 296 19.24 6.05 -9.31
CA ASP A 296 18.19 6.95 -9.75
C ASP A 296 17.02 6.98 -8.77
N PHE A 297 16.75 8.16 -8.24
CA PHE A 297 15.57 8.42 -7.39
C PHE A 297 14.55 9.32 -8.06
N SER A 298 14.70 9.63 -9.35
CA SER A 298 13.71 10.40 -10.10
C SER A 298 12.38 9.62 -10.14
N GLN A 299 11.31 10.28 -9.75
CA GLN A 299 9.96 9.71 -9.84
C GLN A 299 9.42 9.96 -11.23
N ILE A 300 9.20 8.89 -11.99
CA ILE A 300 8.64 8.95 -13.36
C ILE A 300 7.16 9.31 -13.34
N GLU A 301 6.47 8.93 -12.28
CA GLU A 301 5.09 9.33 -12.04
C GLU A 301 5.03 10.09 -10.71
N ALA A 302 4.67 11.36 -10.77
CA ALA A 302 4.43 12.16 -9.58
C ALA A 302 3.39 11.45 -8.70
N ASP A 303 3.64 11.43 -7.38
CA ASP A 303 2.65 10.90 -6.45
C ASP A 303 1.33 11.67 -6.64
N VAL A 304 0.22 10.95 -6.66
CA VAL A 304 -1.11 11.57 -6.75
C VAL A 304 -1.28 12.51 -5.58
N ALA A 305 -1.63 13.76 -5.83
CA ALA A 305 -1.88 14.73 -4.77
C ALA A 305 -2.94 14.17 -3.80
N GLN A 306 -2.59 14.09 -2.54
CA GLN A 306 -3.47 13.63 -1.48
C GLN A 306 -3.99 14.84 -0.71
N ILE A 307 -5.29 14.87 -0.47
CA ILE A 307 -5.89 15.85 0.44
C ILE A 307 -5.75 15.29 1.85
N SER A 308 -5.07 16.03 2.74
CA SER A 308 -4.99 15.67 4.16
C SER A 308 -6.28 16.08 4.86
N TYR A 309 -7.07 15.11 5.31
CA TYR A 309 -8.28 15.35 6.10
C TYR A 309 -7.97 15.72 7.55
N GLU A 310 -6.88 15.21 8.09
CA GLU A 310 -6.43 15.44 9.45
C GLU A 310 -4.98 15.95 9.43
N PRO A 311 -4.73 17.27 9.60
CA PRO A 311 -3.39 17.86 9.48
C PRO A 311 -2.37 17.32 10.48
N ARG A 312 -2.82 16.73 11.59
CA ARG A 312 -1.95 16.11 12.61
C ARG A 312 -1.25 14.84 12.10
N ARG A 313 -1.74 14.25 10.99
CA ARG A 313 -1.22 12.99 10.46
C ARG A 313 -0.33 13.20 9.24
N ALA A 314 0.87 12.65 9.31
CA ALA A 314 1.76 12.60 8.16
C ALA A 314 1.18 11.66 7.07
N LEU A 315 1.33 12.07 5.81
CA LEU A 315 0.93 11.27 4.65
C LEU A 315 2.00 10.22 4.35
N TYR A 316 1.54 9.00 4.10
CA TYR A 316 2.40 7.89 3.71
C TYR A 316 2.46 7.77 2.18
N PHE A 317 3.68 7.64 1.66
CA PHE A 317 3.95 7.35 0.26
C PHE A 317 4.71 6.02 0.14
N PRO A 318 4.23 5.05 -0.65
CA PRO A 318 4.92 3.78 -0.82
C PRO A 318 6.27 3.97 -1.50
N GLU A 319 7.22 3.06 -1.24
CA GLU A 319 8.50 3.00 -1.95
C GLU A 319 8.26 2.65 -3.43
N LYS A 320 9.02 3.25 -4.34
CA LYS A 320 8.94 3.01 -5.78
C LYS A 320 10.31 2.76 -6.42
N ARG A 321 11.39 2.95 -5.68
CA ARG A 321 12.76 2.85 -6.19
C ARG A 321 13.20 1.39 -6.25
N PRO A 322 13.60 0.86 -7.43
CA PRO A 322 13.87 -0.55 -7.65
C PRO A 322 14.89 -1.16 -6.68
N PHE A 323 15.96 -0.44 -6.36
CA PHE A 323 16.95 -0.91 -5.40
C PHE A 323 16.35 -1.26 -4.03
N PHE A 324 15.42 -0.47 -3.52
CA PHE A 324 14.82 -0.70 -2.20
C PHE A 324 13.67 -1.72 -2.24
N LEU A 325 13.06 -1.94 -3.40
CA LEU A 325 11.90 -2.82 -3.54
C LEU A 325 12.26 -4.31 -3.45
N ASP A 326 13.36 -4.74 -4.04
CA ASP A 326 13.78 -6.15 -3.96
C ASP A 326 14.05 -6.56 -2.51
N GLY A 327 13.30 -7.55 -1.98
CA GLY A 327 13.42 -8.03 -0.62
C GLY A 327 12.93 -7.04 0.46
N ILE A 328 12.05 -6.08 0.12
CA ILE A 328 11.49 -5.11 1.07
C ILE A 328 10.68 -5.80 2.19
N GLU A 329 10.10 -6.95 1.91
CA GLU A 329 9.33 -7.77 2.86
C GLU A 329 10.17 -8.24 4.05
N PHE A 330 11.49 -8.39 3.91
CA PHE A 330 12.39 -8.75 5.00
C PHE A 330 12.49 -7.66 6.08
N PHE A 331 12.15 -6.41 5.75
CA PHE A 331 12.19 -5.25 6.65
C PHE A 331 10.83 -4.92 7.27
N SER A 332 9.78 -5.66 6.92
CA SER A 332 8.43 -5.39 7.41
C SER A 332 8.30 -5.61 8.92
N THR A 333 7.68 -4.63 9.60
CA THR A 333 7.41 -4.63 11.05
C THR A 333 6.00 -4.09 11.33
N PRO A 334 5.37 -4.39 12.48
CA PRO A 334 4.03 -3.92 12.85
C PRO A 334 3.88 -2.39 12.78
N THR A 335 4.76 -1.65 13.43
CA THR A 335 5.00 -0.22 13.16
C THR A 335 6.16 -0.12 12.21
N ARG A 336 6.03 0.64 11.15
CA ARG A 336 7.04 0.76 10.09
C ARG A 336 8.28 1.49 10.59
N LEU A 337 9.20 0.75 11.27
CA LEU A 337 10.45 1.29 11.80
C LEU A 337 11.55 1.41 10.74
N ILE A 338 11.38 0.76 9.60
CA ILE A 338 12.23 0.88 8.42
C ILE A 338 11.37 1.36 7.26
N TYR A 339 11.60 2.59 6.84
CA TYR A 339 10.93 3.27 5.73
C TYR A 339 11.98 3.88 4.80
N THR A 340 12.31 3.18 3.77
CA THR A 340 13.45 3.46 2.88
C THR A 340 13.40 4.84 2.22
N ARG A 341 12.21 5.45 2.06
CA ARG A 341 12.08 6.85 1.57
C ARG A 341 12.68 7.90 2.51
N LYS A 342 13.05 7.53 3.75
CA LYS A 342 13.84 8.39 4.65
C LYS A 342 15.33 8.42 4.29
N ILE A 343 15.78 7.51 3.44
CA ILE A 343 17.07 7.57 2.73
C ILE A 343 16.80 8.33 1.44
N VAL A 344 17.16 9.61 1.40
CA VAL A 344 16.65 10.54 0.39
C VAL A 344 17.50 10.54 -0.87
N ASN A 345 18.83 10.70 -0.71
CA ASN A 345 19.76 10.87 -1.82
C ASN A 345 21.08 10.11 -1.56
N PRO A 346 21.06 8.76 -1.47
CA PRO A 346 22.27 8.02 -1.17
C PRO A 346 23.25 8.05 -2.34
N VAL A 347 24.51 8.35 -2.00
CA VAL A 347 25.65 8.25 -2.92
C VAL A 347 25.99 6.79 -3.19
N ALA A 348 25.89 5.96 -2.15
CA ALA A 348 26.10 4.52 -2.22
C ALA A 348 25.19 3.81 -1.22
N SER A 349 24.72 2.62 -1.57
CA SER A 349 23.97 1.77 -0.66
C SER A 349 24.26 0.30 -0.93
N SER A 350 24.18 -0.49 0.13
CA SER A 350 24.22 -1.95 0.04
C SER A 350 23.07 -2.57 0.87
N LYS A 351 22.58 -3.70 0.41
CA LYS A 351 21.49 -4.41 1.06
C LYS A 351 21.69 -5.91 0.94
N ILE A 352 21.56 -6.62 2.06
CA ILE A 352 21.55 -8.09 2.11
C ILE A 352 20.16 -8.50 2.61
N THR A 353 19.48 -9.36 1.86
CA THR A 353 18.18 -9.89 2.25
C THR A 353 18.10 -11.38 1.92
N GLY A 354 17.42 -12.15 2.79
CA GLY A 354 17.19 -13.56 2.53
C GLY A 354 16.96 -14.37 3.80
N LYS A 355 17.02 -15.70 3.64
CA LYS A 355 16.94 -16.64 4.76
C LYS A 355 18.30 -17.29 5.03
N ILE A 356 18.58 -17.51 6.30
CA ILE A 356 19.74 -18.27 6.78
C ILE A 356 19.20 -19.56 7.41
N GLY A 357 19.41 -20.68 6.73
CA GLY A 357 18.68 -21.92 7.00
C GLY A 357 17.18 -21.75 6.74
N ASP A 358 16.37 -22.64 7.28
CA ASP A 358 14.92 -22.68 6.96
C ASP A 358 14.09 -21.67 7.77
N ARG A 359 14.60 -21.22 8.94
CA ARG A 359 13.79 -20.49 9.93
C ARG A 359 14.26 -19.09 10.29
N ASN A 360 15.40 -18.63 9.80
CA ASN A 360 15.90 -17.30 10.13
C ASN A 360 15.87 -16.42 8.90
N SER A 361 15.24 -15.25 9.00
CA SER A 361 15.24 -14.24 7.95
C SER A 361 16.10 -13.06 8.37
N ILE A 362 16.88 -12.53 7.44
CA ILE A 362 17.77 -11.37 7.66
C ILE A 362 17.54 -10.31 6.60
N GLY A 363 17.52 -9.06 7.04
CA GLY A 363 17.58 -7.87 6.22
C GLY A 363 18.57 -6.88 6.79
N ILE A 364 19.54 -6.46 6.01
CA ILE A 364 20.55 -5.45 6.37
C ILE A 364 20.56 -4.40 5.26
N ILE A 365 20.48 -3.13 5.62
CA ILE A 365 20.69 -1.98 4.72
C ILE A 365 21.76 -1.10 5.33
N SER A 366 22.76 -0.72 4.52
CA SER A 366 23.71 0.35 4.81
C SER A 366 23.71 1.35 3.66
N ALA A 367 23.66 2.65 3.98
CA ALA A 367 23.66 3.72 2.99
C ALA A 367 24.48 4.92 3.46
N ALA A 368 25.15 5.55 2.51
CA ALA A 368 25.76 6.87 2.65
C ALA A 368 24.79 7.88 2.00
N ASP A 369 23.97 8.55 2.82
CA ASP A 369 22.87 9.44 2.36
C ASP A 369 23.32 10.90 2.39
N ASN A 370 23.33 11.57 1.24
CA ASN A 370 23.65 12.99 1.16
C ASN A 370 22.45 13.82 1.59
N TYR A 371 22.56 14.56 2.70
CA TYR A 371 21.53 15.43 3.24
C TYR A 371 21.84 16.93 3.05
N GLY A 372 23.02 17.28 2.52
CA GLY A 372 23.41 18.66 2.25
C GLY A 372 22.55 19.32 1.20
N SER A 373 22.12 20.55 1.45
CA SER A 373 21.34 21.37 0.51
C SER A 373 22.23 22.07 -0.54
N SER A 374 23.55 22.02 -0.40
CA SER A 374 24.55 22.73 -1.21
C SER A 374 25.40 21.77 -2.03
N ILE A 375 25.61 22.13 -3.29
CA ILE A 375 26.37 21.36 -4.28
C ILE A 375 27.88 21.22 -3.89
N SER A 376 28.37 22.08 -3.01
CA SER A 376 29.77 22.15 -2.65
C SER A 376 30.20 21.36 -1.41
N ASN A 377 29.25 21.02 -0.51
CA ASN A 377 29.53 20.23 0.69
C ASN A 377 28.74 18.93 0.64
N MET A 378 29.42 17.81 0.46
CA MET A 378 28.84 16.47 0.66
C MET A 378 28.76 16.21 2.18
N ASP A 379 27.66 16.64 2.77
CA ASP A 379 27.31 16.24 4.14
C ASP A 379 26.64 14.87 4.07
N VAL A 380 27.33 13.83 4.45
CA VAL A 380 26.87 12.44 4.33
C VAL A 380 26.43 11.90 5.68
N ALA A 381 25.19 11.45 5.75
CA ALA A 381 24.68 10.67 6.86
C ALA A 381 24.98 9.18 6.66
N ALA A 382 25.54 8.54 7.68
CA ALA A 382 25.59 7.09 7.74
C ALA A 382 24.23 6.55 8.20
N VAL A 383 23.66 5.65 7.40
CA VAL A 383 22.35 5.06 7.63
C VAL A 383 22.48 3.55 7.67
N ASN A 384 22.04 2.91 8.76
CA ASN A 384 22.05 1.47 8.91
C ASN A 384 20.70 0.97 9.42
N ALA A 385 20.24 -0.15 8.88
CA ALA A 385 19.06 -0.86 9.39
C ALA A 385 19.34 -2.37 9.37
N ILE A 386 19.03 -3.03 10.47
CA ILE A 386 19.17 -4.46 10.65
C ILE A 386 17.84 -5.04 11.12
N ARG A 387 17.38 -6.07 10.45
CA ARG A 387 16.21 -6.85 10.80
C ARG A 387 16.59 -8.33 10.86
N VAL A 388 16.33 -8.97 11.98
CA VAL A 388 16.46 -10.42 12.13
C VAL A 388 15.11 -10.96 12.61
N LYS A 389 14.64 -12.02 12.00
CA LYS A 389 13.38 -12.69 12.35
C LYS A 389 13.62 -14.19 12.42
N ARG A 390 13.13 -14.83 13.47
CA ARG A 390 13.15 -16.29 13.65
C ARG A 390 11.73 -16.84 13.69
N ASP A 391 11.52 -17.86 12.92
CA ASP A 391 10.27 -18.59 12.80
C ASP A 391 10.28 -19.78 13.77
N PHE A 392 9.25 -19.89 14.62
CA PHE A 392 9.07 -20.99 15.56
C PHE A 392 8.15 -22.07 14.97
N SER A 393 7.23 -21.68 14.10
CA SER A 393 6.38 -22.53 13.28
C SER A 393 6.03 -21.80 11.99
N ASP A 394 5.26 -22.41 11.12
CA ASP A 394 4.93 -21.86 9.79
C ASP A 394 4.33 -20.44 9.83
N GLN A 395 3.62 -20.07 10.91
CA GLN A 395 2.96 -18.76 10.99
C GLN A 395 3.43 -17.92 12.20
N ASN A 396 4.24 -18.49 13.09
CA ASN A 396 4.63 -17.84 14.34
C ASN A 396 6.10 -17.44 14.30
N HIS A 397 6.36 -16.19 14.66
CA HIS A 397 7.72 -15.67 14.66
C HIS A 397 7.96 -14.64 15.75
N ALA A 398 9.24 -14.43 16.05
CA ALA A 398 9.73 -13.25 16.77
C ALA A 398 10.85 -12.59 15.97
N GLY A 399 11.06 -11.31 16.23
CA GLY A 399 12.07 -10.56 15.50
C GLY A 399 12.63 -9.39 16.28
N VAL A 400 13.77 -8.90 15.79
CA VAL A 400 14.52 -7.77 16.34
C VAL A 400 14.76 -6.78 15.21
N VAL A 401 14.60 -5.50 15.51
CA VAL A 401 14.94 -4.39 14.62
C VAL A 401 15.93 -3.47 15.32
N TYR A 402 16.95 -3.07 14.59
CA TYR A 402 17.83 -1.99 14.94
C TYR A 402 17.97 -1.04 13.76
N THR A 403 17.86 0.28 13.99
CA THR A 403 18.17 1.32 13.01
C THR A 403 19.08 2.37 13.60
N ASP A 404 19.98 2.93 12.78
CA ASP A 404 20.92 3.97 13.13
C ASP A 404 21.04 4.98 11.99
N LYS A 405 20.91 6.27 12.32
CA LYS A 405 21.19 7.38 11.40
C LYS A 405 22.08 8.38 12.13
N THR A 406 23.26 8.59 11.60
CA THR A 406 24.28 9.42 12.24
C THR A 406 24.90 10.38 11.23
N TYR A 407 25.00 11.65 11.60
CA TYR A 407 25.72 12.69 10.85
C TYR A 407 26.10 13.85 11.79
N ASN A 408 27.31 14.36 11.66
CA ASN A 408 27.84 15.39 12.57
C ASN A 408 27.56 15.02 14.05
N ASP A 409 26.93 15.94 14.80
CA ASP A 409 26.55 15.75 16.20
C ASP A 409 25.18 15.09 16.39
N TYR A 410 24.47 14.75 15.30
CA TYR A 410 23.18 14.08 15.33
C TYR A 410 23.34 12.57 15.26
N SER A 411 22.68 11.87 16.18
CA SER A 411 22.46 10.43 16.05
C SER A 411 21.07 10.04 16.51
N ASN A 412 20.42 9.17 15.73
CA ASN A 412 19.13 8.57 16.09
C ASN A 412 19.24 7.06 16.00
N ARG A 413 18.93 6.38 17.08
CA ARG A 413 18.95 4.91 17.18
C ARG A 413 17.61 4.40 17.64
N VAL A 414 17.11 3.37 16.96
CA VAL A 414 15.87 2.69 17.34
C VAL A 414 16.17 1.22 17.58
N PHE A 415 15.67 0.70 18.69
CA PHE A 415 15.66 -0.72 18.98
C PHE A 415 14.23 -1.18 19.23
N ALA A 416 13.83 -2.31 18.63
CA ALA A 416 12.51 -2.88 18.86
C ALA A 416 12.51 -4.41 18.74
N LEU A 417 11.60 -5.02 19.49
CA LEU A 417 11.25 -6.43 19.43
C LEU A 417 9.82 -6.56 18.90
N ASP A 418 9.55 -7.57 18.13
CA ASP A 418 8.19 -7.89 17.67
C ASP A 418 7.95 -9.39 17.59
N GLY A 419 6.67 -9.75 17.51
CA GLY A 419 6.27 -11.14 17.32
C GLY A 419 4.85 -11.28 16.83
N LYS A 420 4.56 -12.43 16.22
CA LYS A 420 3.23 -12.84 15.77
C LYS A 420 2.97 -14.27 16.18
N LEU A 421 1.76 -14.50 16.67
CA LEU A 421 1.24 -15.82 17.04
C LEU A 421 -0.13 -16.02 16.40
N ILE A 422 -0.31 -17.10 15.66
CA ILE A 422 -1.60 -17.57 15.16
C ILE A 422 -1.97 -18.84 15.93
N TYR A 423 -3.16 -18.86 16.51
CA TYR A 423 -3.69 -19.98 17.26
C TYR A 423 -5.00 -20.47 16.65
N ASN A 424 -5.11 -21.79 16.47
CA ASN A 424 -6.28 -22.47 15.87
C ASN A 424 -6.74 -21.86 14.54
N LYS A 425 -5.84 -21.35 13.70
CA LYS A 425 -6.13 -20.70 12.42
C LYS A 425 -7.15 -19.55 12.49
N LYS A 426 -7.61 -19.19 13.69
CA LYS A 426 -8.69 -18.25 13.96
C LYS A 426 -8.20 -17.00 14.71
N TYR A 427 -7.31 -17.18 15.67
CA TYR A 427 -6.83 -16.10 16.53
C TYR A 427 -5.44 -15.65 16.10
N SER A 428 -5.25 -14.34 15.95
CA SER A 428 -3.96 -13.75 15.60
C SER A 428 -3.59 -12.71 16.66
N PHE A 429 -2.42 -12.89 17.26
CA PHE A 429 -1.82 -11.94 18.20
C PHE A 429 -0.54 -11.39 17.56
N GLN A 430 -0.36 -10.10 17.57
CA GLN A 430 0.84 -9.45 17.07
C GLN A 430 1.24 -8.34 18.04
N GLY A 431 2.52 -8.26 18.36
CA GLY A 431 3.06 -7.25 19.25
C GLY A 431 4.38 -6.70 18.76
N GLN A 432 4.63 -5.44 19.06
CA GLN A 432 5.91 -4.78 18.89
C GLN A 432 6.10 -3.81 20.04
N GLY A 433 7.30 -3.79 20.61
CA GLY A 433 7.71 -2.83 21.64
C GLY A 433 9.15 -2.40 21.39
N GLY A 434 9.46 -1.15 21.67
CA GLY A 434 10.79 -0.61 21.46
C GLY A 434 10.94 0.83 21.95
N PHE A 435 12.06 1.43 21.60
CA PHE A 435 12.36 2.81 21.93
C PHE A 435 13.28 3.45 20.90
N SER A 436 13.26 4.77 20.84
CA SER A 436 14.26 5.57 20.12
C SER A 436 15.13 6.36 21.10
N ILE A 437 16.36 6.66 20.72
CA ILE A 437 17.26 7.59 21.39
C ILE A 437 17.79 8.55 20.35
N THR A 438 17.52 9.85 20.51
CA THR A 438 17.98 10.91 19.60
C THR A 438 18.95 11.83 20.34
N ASN A 439 20.20 11.89 19.92
CA ASN A 439 21.17 12.83 20.43
C ASN A 439 21.40 13.97 19.43
N THR A 440 21.56 15.18 19.96
CA THR A 440 21.95 16.37 19.18
C THR A 440 23.10 17.08 19.90
N SER A 441 23.70 18.11 19.30
CA SER A 441 24.72 18.94 19.92
C SER A 441 24.29 19.56 21.26
N GLU A 442 22.98 19.78 21.43
CA GLU A 442 22.41 20.47 22.60
C GLU A 442 21.90 19.50 23.67
N ASN A 443 21.48 18.28 23.29
CA ASN A 443 20.80 17.34 24.17
C ASN A 443 21.29 15.90 24.00
N ALA A 444 21.69 15.26 25.10
CA ALA A 444 21.78 13.81 25.19
C ALA A 444 20.36 13.24 25.33
N GLY A 445 19.92 12.48 24.33
CA GLY A 445 18.58 11.94 24.26
C GLY A 445 18.30 10.87 25.32
N GLN A 446 17.08 10.82 25.79
CA GLN A 446 16.56 9.75 26.62
C GLN A 446 15.84 8.70 25.77
N ALA A 447 15.66 7.51 26.34
CA ALA A 447 14.91 6.45 25.67
C ALA A 447 13.41 6.80 25.61
N ALA A 448 12.91 7.05 24.42
CA ALA A 448 11.51 7.36 24.15
C ALA A 448 10.78 6.07 23.69
N PRO A 449 9.87 5.50 24.53
CA PRO A 449 9.25 4.21 24.25
C PRO A 449 8.13 4.25 23.22
N MET A 450 7.86 3.09 22.63
CA MET A 450 6.70 2.83 21.79
C MET A 450 6.17 1.41 21.96
N TRP A 451 4.88 1.19 21.70
CA TRP A 451 4.32 -0.14 21.50
C TRP A 451 3.22 -0.16 20.44
N ASN A 452 3.01 -1.34 19.89
CA ASN A 452 1.89 -1.65 18.99
C ASN A 452 1.47 -3.10 19.27
N ILE A 453 0.26 -3.31 19.74
CA ILE A 453 -0.26 -4.64 20.07
C ILE A 453 -1.62 -4.81 19.40
N SER A 454 -1.84 -5.92 18.74
CA SER A 454 -3.13 -6.28 18.15
C SER A 454 -3.51 -7.71 18.46
N ALA A 455 -4.80 -7.92 18.72
CA ALA A 455 -5.41 -9.22 18.88
C ALA A 455 -6.65 -9.30 17.99
N ASN A 456 -6.71 -10.31 17.13
CA ASN A 456 -7.82 -10.47 16.19
C ASN A 456 -8.38 -11.87 16.30
N SER A 457 -9.71 -11.97 16.21
CA SER A 457 -10.44 -13.24 16.03
C SER A 457 -11.14 -13.15 14.68
N SER A 458 -11.01 -14.20 13.87
CA SER A 458 -11.60 -14.27 12.55
C SER A 458 -12.41 -15.55 12.40
N SER A 459 -13.64 -15.44 11.91
CA SER A 459 -14.46 -16.55 11.45
C SER A 459 -15.34 -16.10 10.29
N ARG A 460 -15.94 -17.06 9.58
CA ARG A 460 -16.75 -16.75 8.40
C ARG A 460 -17.87 -15.74 8.68
N LYS A 461 -18.55 -15.85 9.83
CA LYS A 461 -19.70 -15.01 10.16
C LYS A 461 -19.39 -13.89 11.17
N TRP A 462 -18.27 -13.97 11.88
CA TRP A 462 -17.95 -13.03 12.94
C TRP A 462 -16.46 -12.73 13.00
N SER A 463 -16.08 -11.48 13.14
CA SER A 463 -14.70 -11.08 13.40
C SER A 463 -14.65 -10.00 14.48
N SER A 464 -13.63 -10.06 15.32
CA SER A 464 -13.36 -9.06 16.36
C SER A 464 -11.90 -8.66 16.34
N SER A 465 -11.62 -7.43 16.70
CA SER A 465 -10.26 -6.88 16.75
C SER A 465 -10.08 -6.03 17.99
N PHE A 466 -8.90 -6.10 18.57
CA PHE A 466 -8.41 -5.18 19.59
C PHE A 466 -7.04 -4.69 19.16
N THR A 467 -6.79 -3.39 19.28
CA THR A 467 -5.50 -2.80 18.93
C THR A 467 -5.16 -1.71 19.93
N THR A 468 -3.93 -1.68 20.41
CA THR A 468 -3.38 -0.54 21.15
C THR A 468 -2.04 -0.16 20.56
N SER A 469 -1.81 1.12 20.40
CA SER A 469 -0.54 1.68 19.96
C SER A 469 -0.20 2.93 20.75
N ALA A 470 1.08 3.13 21.03
CA ALA A 470 1.57 4.31 21.70
C ALA A 470 2.93 4.73 21.16
N TYR A 471 3.12 6.03 21.15
CA TYR A 471 4.37 6.70 20.80
C TYR A 471 4.62 7.83 21.78
N HIS A 472 5.74 7.75 22.51
CA HIS A 472 6.17 8.83 23.41
C HIS A 472 6.32 10.15 22.64
N SER A 473 6.20 11.30 23.30
CA SER A 473 6.31 12.62 22.68
C SER A 473 7.65 12.82 21.93
N GLU A 474 8.73 12.23 22.45
CA GLU A 474 10.08 12.28 21.87
C GLU A 474 10.42 11.05 21.01
N PHE A 475 9.47 10.13 20.79
CA PHE A 475 9.72 8.98 19.94
C PHE A 475 9.86 9.42 18.47
N ASP A 476 11.07 9.33 17.97
CA ASP A 476 11.41 9.65 16.58
C ASP A 476 12.13 8.47 15.92
N PRO A 477 11.49 7.71 15.03
CA PRO A 477 12.16 6.75 14.19
C PRO A 477 12.68 7.45 12.93
N ALA A 478 13.89 8.04 12.96
CA ALA A 478 14.45 8.80 11.85
C ALA A 478 14.50 8.03 10.50
N LEU A 479 14.57 6.69 10.55
CA LEU A 479 14.47 5.79 9.39
C LEU A 479 13.09 5.13 9.26
N GLY A 480 12.13 5.48 10.12
CA GLY A 480 10.82 4.89 10.15
C GLY A 480 9.71 5.85 9.69
N PHE A 481 8.49 5.38 9.80
CA PHE A 481 7.29 6.18 9.56
C PHE A 481 6.27 5.96 10.67
N VAL A 482 5.98 7.03 11.39
CA VAL A 482 4.87 7.15 12.35
C VAL A 482 3.99 8.28 11.86
N SER A 483 2.70 8.01 11.69
CA SER A 483 1.78 9.01 11.13
C SER A 483 1.44 10.14 12.12
N ILE A 484 1.51 9.86 13.42
CA ILE A 484 1.24 10.82 14.51
C ILE A 484 2.09 10.44 15.71
N GLY A 485 2.88 11.39 16.24
CA GLY A 485 3.65 11.26 17.47
C GLY A 485 2.86 11.77 18.70
N ASP A 486 3.40 11.59 19.90
CA ASP A 486 2.75 11.97 21.17
C ASP A 486 1.30 11.43 21.24
N TYR A 487 1.15 10.12 21.10
CA TYR A 487 -0.16 9.54 20.83
C TYR A 487 -0.31 8.15 21.42
N VAL A 488 -1.42 7.92 22.09
CA VAL A 488 -1.87 6.59 22.52
C VAL A 488 -3.26 6.33 21.98
N SER A 489 -3.46 5.19 21.37
CA SER A 489 -4.74 4.75 20.83
C SER A 489 -5.11 3.38 21.39
N VAL A 490 -6.35 3.22 21.82
CA VAL A 490 -6.96 1.94 22.20
C VAL A 490 -8.22 1.77 21.38
N ALA A 491 -8.29 0.74 20.56
CA ALA A 491 -9.41 0.49 19.66
C ALA A 491 -9.93 -0.94 19.81
N ALA A 492 -11.25 -1.09 19.82
CA ALA A 492 -11.94 -2.37 19.74
C ALA A 492 -12.97 -2.34 18.62
N GLY A 493 -13.09 -3.44 17.90
CA GLY A 493 -14.04 -3.54 16.78
C GLY A 493 -14.61 -4.93 16.64
N THR A 494 -15.81 -4.99 16.07
CA THR A 494 -16.47 -6.25 15.75
C THR A 494 -17.26 -6.12 14.45
N ARG A 495 -17.45 -7.24 13.73
CA ARG A 495 -18.21 -7.29 12.49
C ARG A 495 -18.96 -8.60 12.38
N ARG A 496 -20.24 -8.51 12.05
CA ARG A 496 -21.09 -9.62 11.69
C ARG A 496 -21.30 -9.65 10.17
N THR A 497 -21.11 -10.83 9.57
CA THR A 497 -21.32 -11.07 8.14
C THR A 497 -22.52 -11.95 7.93
N PHE A 498 -23.40 -11.56 7.00
CA PHE A 498 -24.55 -12.31 6.52
C PHE A 498 -24.33 -12.62 5.04
N TYR A 499 -24.63 -13.83 4.65
CA TYR A 499 -24.51 -14.30 3.28
C TYR A 499 -25.90 -14.53 2.70
N GLY A 500 -26.14 -14.09 1.47
CA GLY A 500 -27.35 -14.37 0.72
C GLY A 500 -27.45 -15.85 0.33
N SER A 501 -28.65 -16.30 0.07
CA SER A 501 -28.90 -17.60 -0.57
C SER A 501 -28.46 -17.55 -2.05
N LYS A 502 -28.26 -18.73 -2.68
CA LYS A 502 -27.93 -18.80 -4.11
C LYS A 502 -29.04 -18.09 -4.92
N GLY A 503 -28.62 -17.15 -5.80
CA GLY A 503 -29.56 -16.35 -6.61
C GLY A 503 -30.09 -15.07 -5.95
N SER A 504 -29.74 -14.80 -4.68
CA SER A 504 -30.12 -13.56 -4.01
C SER A 504 -29.49 -12.33 -4.68
N SER A 505 -30.21 -11.21 -4.74
CA SER A 505 -29.68 -9.92 -5.20
C SER A 505 -28.58 -9.36 -4.27
N ILE A 506 -28.62 -9.72 -2.98
CA ILE A 506 -27.56 -9.39 -2.01
C ILE A 506 -26.76 -10.66 -1.76
N GLU A 507 -25.52 -10.70 -2.20
CA GLU A 507 -24.62 -11.83 -1.99
C GLU A 507 -24.02 -11.83 -0.57
N LYS A 508 -23.73 -10.63 -0.06
CA LYS A 508 -23.10 -10.46 1.25
C LYS A 508 -23.47 -9.11 1.87
N PHE A 509 -23.77 -9.15 3.16
CA PHE A 509 -24.01 -7.95 3.95
C PHE A 509 -23.20 -8.01 5.25
N ASN A 510 -22.53 -6.91 5.60
CA ASN A 510 -21.77 -6.79 6.84
C ASN A 510 -22.31 -5.64 7.69
N ILE A 511 -22.43 -5.89 8.99
CA ILE A 511 -22.62 -4.86 10.01
C ILE A 511 -21.36 -4.88 10.88
N GLY A 512 -20.71 -3.74 11.00
CA GLY A 512 -19.52 -3.58 11.83
C GLY A 512 -19.67 -2.43 12.81
N TYR A 513 -18.90 -2.49 13.88
CA TYR A 513 -18.75 -1.42 14.85
C TYR A 513 -17.31 -1.35 15.32
N LYS A 514 -16.74 -0.16 15.37
CA LYS A 514 -15.43 0.10 15.93
C LYS A 514 -15.52 1.27 16.87
N HIS A 515 -14.90 1.14 18.04
CA HIS A 515 -14.73 2.22 19.01
C HIS A 515 -13.26 2.44 19.28
N THR A 516 -12.85 3.72 19.43
CA THR A 516 -11.47 4.10 19.67
C THR A 516 -11.42 5.20 20.70
N TYR A 517 -10.48 5.10 21.63
CA TYR A 517 -10.07 6.17 22.55
C TYR A 517 -8.65 6.58 22.20
N ASN A 518 -8.37 7.89 22.26
CA ASN A 518 -7.08 8.46 21.97
C ASN A 518 -6.65 9.44 23.06
N TRP A 519 -5.35 9.43 23.36
CA TRP A 519 -4.69 10.32 24.33
C TRP A 519 -3.40 10.85 23.75
N ASN A 520 -2.86 11.92 24.31
CA ASN A 520 -1.43 12.18 24.28
C ASN A 520 -0.73 11.20 25.24
N TYR A 521 0.58 10.99 25.10
CA TYR A 521 1.29 9.93 25.81
C TYR A 521 1.30 10.15 27.33
N ASP A 522 1.75 11.33 27.82
CA ASP A 522 1.86 11.63 29.24
C ASP A 522 0.49 11.64 29.97
N PRO A 523 -0.56 12.27 29.42
CA PRO A 523 -1.92 12.15 29.95
C PRO A 523 -2.41 10.71 30.12
N PHE A 524 -2.08 9.83 29.16
CA PHE A 524 -2.44 8.42 29.27
C PHE A 524 -1.72 7.72 30.43
N VAL A 525 -0.40 7.95 30.58
CA VAL A 525 0.43 7.35 31.63
C VAL A 525 -0.04 7.85 33.02
N ASN A 526 -0.41 9.12 33.13
CA ASN A 526 -0.94 9.74 34.34
C ASN A 526 -2.38 9.33 34.67
N GLY A 527 -3.05 8.56 33.78
CA GLY A 527 -4.42 8.08 34.01
C GLY A 527 -5.50 9.15 33.80
N GLU A 528 -5.20 10.16 32.99
CA GLU A 528 -6.11 11.24 32.62
C GLU A 528 -7.18 10.77 31.62
N LYS A 529 -8.19 11.62 31.41
CA LYS A 529 -9.25 11.35 30.43
C LYS A 529 -8.70 11.33 28.99
N PRO A 530 -9.33 10.56 28.08
CA PRO A 530 -8.96 10.60 26.67
C PRO A 530 -9.17 11.99 26.06
N LEU A 531 -8.28 12.38 25.16
CA LEU A 531 -8.39 13.61 24.38
C LEU A 531 -9.58 13.52 23.41
N ASP A 532 -9.73 12.38 22.76
CA ASP A 532 -10.86 12.11 21.87
C ASP A 532 -11.32 10.63 21.95
N TRP A 533 -12.57 10.40 21.56
CA TRP A 533 -13.09 9.06 21.29
C TRP A 533 -13.94 9.08 20.03
N ARG A 534 -13.98 7.93 19.34
CA ARG A 534 -14.66 7.79 18.05
C ARG A 534 -15.38 6.46 17.94
N SER A 535 -16.64 6.51 17.50
CA SER A 535 -17.48 5.35 17.21
C SER A 535 -17.81 5.30 15.73
N TYR A 536 -17.58 4.15 15.11
CA TYR A 536 -17.80 3.93 13.68
C TYR A 536 -18.71 2.73 13.42
N PRO A 537 -20.04 2.88 13.43
CA PRO A 537 -20.93 1.90 12.79
C PRO A 537 -20.65 1.84 11.28
N THR A 538 -20.57 0.62 10.73
CA THR A 538 -20.29 0.39 9.32
C THR A 538 -21.27 -0.60 8.71
N PHE A 539 -21.71 -0.35 7.47
CA PHE A 539 -22.60 -1.17 6.70
C PHE A 539 -22.01 -1.39 5.32
N SER A 540 -21.87 -2.65 4.91
CA SER A 540 -21.31 -2.99 3.60
C SER A 540 -22.18 -4.00 2.89
N PHE A 541 -22.59 -3.71 1.68
CA PHE A 541 -23.39 -4.58 0.82
C PHE A 541 -22.58 -4.94 -0.43
N ASN A 542 -22.58 -6.21 -0.78
CA ASN A 542 -22.16 -6.70 -2.08
C ASN A 542 -23.41 -7.25 -2.78
N PHE A 543 -23.72 -6.69 -3.92
CA PHE A 543 -24.87 -7.11 -4.73
C PHE A 543 -24.40 -7.94 -5.92
N LYS A 544 -25.29 -8.81 -6.41
CA LYS A 544 -25.07 -9.57 -7.64
C LYS A 544 -24.72 -8.62 -8.81
N GLY A 545 -23.81 -9.05 -9.68
CA GLY A 545 -23.34 -8.25 -10.81
C GLY A 545 -22.30 -7.19 -10.42
N GLY A 546 -21.65 -7.33 -9.24
CA GLY A 546 -20.49 -6.55 -8.86
C GLY A 546 -20.76 -5.14 -8.31
N TRP A 547 -22.01 -4.79 -8.00
CA TRP A 547 -22.32 -3.53 -7.30
C TRP A 547 -21.92 -3.62 -5.83
N GLY A 548 -21.44 -2.51 -5.28
CA GLY A 548 -21.08 -2.43 -3.86
C GLY A 548 -21.54 -1.12 -3.23
N LEU A 549 -22.04 -1.20 -2.00
CA LEU A 549 -22.37 -0.03 -1.19
C LEU A 549 -21.70 -0.15 0.17
N ASN A 550 -20.87 0.83 0.53
CA ASN A 550 -20.21 0.88 1.82
C ASN A 550 -20.54 2.21 2.50
N THR A 551 -21.10 2.15 3.68
CA THR A 551 -21.41 3.32 4.49
C THR A 551 -20.77 3.18 5.86
N PHE A 552 -20.11 4.22 6.34
CA PHE A 552 -19.80 4.35 7.74
C PHE A 552 -20.32 5.68 8.30
N ILE A 553 -20.71 5.63 9.56
CA ILE A 553 -21.13 6.80 10.33
C ILE A 553 -20.01 7.07 11.32
N TRP A 554 -19.66 8.33 11.54
CA TRP A 554 -18.82 8.71 12.68
C TRP A 554 -19.68 9.43 13.71
N TYR A 555 -19.50 9.03 14.95
CA TYR A 555 -19.98 9.74 16.13
C TYR A 555 -18.81 9.83 17.09
N GLU A 556 -18.36 11.05 17.34
CA GLU A 556 -17.12 11.27 18.07
C GLU A 556 -17.18 12.47 19.00
N SER A 557 -16.41 12.42 20.06
CA SER A 557 -15.94 13.59 20.80
C SER A 557 -14.51 13.84 20.40
N PHE A 558 -14.21 15.04 19.93
CA PHE A 558 -12.90 15.42 19.45
C PHE A 558 -12.34 16.56 20.28
N GLY A 559 -11.13 16.42 20.82
CA GLY A 559 -10.40 17.44 21.55
C GLY A 559 -9.23 18.01 20.76
N PHE A 560 -8.98 19.29 20.91
CA PHE A 560 -7.80 19.95 20.35
C PHE A 560 -6.70 20.05 21.40
N SER A 561 -5.48 19.66 21.04
CA SER A 561 -4.33 19.88 21.92
C SER A 561 -3.99 21.37 22.00
N GLU A 562 -3.75 21.89 23.18
CA GLU A 562 -3.35 23.30 23.40
C GLU A 562 -2.08 23.67 22.63
N LYS A 563 -1.16 22.73 22.45
CA LYS A 563 0.05 22.91 21.62
C LYS A 563 -0.26 23.35 20.20
N SER A 564 -1.44 23.03 19.65
CA SER A 564 -1.82 23.35 18.27
C SER A 564 -2.22 24.81 18.06
N TYR A 565 -2.53 25.55 19.14
CA TYR A 565 -2.95 26.95 19.09
C TYR A 565 -2.25 27.88 20.11
N GLN A 566 -1.22 27.42 20.79
CA GLN A 566 -0.50 28.18 21.84
C GLN A 566 0.06 29.54 21.38
N ASN A 567 0.30 29.75 20.08
CA ASN A 567 0.80 31.01 19.51
C ASN A 567 -0.29 31.84 18.83
N HIS A 568 -1.56 31.57 19.14
CA HIS A 568 -2.70 32.29 18.59
C HIS A 568 -3.33 33.18 19.65
N TYR A 569 -3.88 34.32 19.22
CA TYR A 569 -4.40 35.35 20.06
C TYR A 569 -5.72 35.90 19.51
N TYR A 570 -6.57 36.42 20.36
CA TYR A 570 -7.72 37.23 19.97
C TYR A 570 -7.60 38.63 20.58
N LYS A 571 -8.25 39.63 19.99
CA LYS A 571 -8.19 41.01 20.44
C LYS A 571 -9.44 41.34 21.27
N GLN A 572 -9.25 41.83 22.50
CA GLN A 572 -10.31 42.31 23.35
C GLN A 572 -10.03 43.77 23.69
N GLY A 573 -10.78 44.71 23.11
CA GLY A 573 -10.41 46.14 23.13
C GLY A 573 -9.05 46.34 22.46
N ASP A 574 -8.08 46.93 23.15
CA ASP A 574 -6.73 47.15 22.65
C ASP A 574 -5.73 46.09 23.13
N ILE A 575 -6.17 45.06 23.81
CA ILE A 575 -5.31 44.02 24.39
C ILE A 575 -5.45 42.72 23.62
N TYR A 576 -4.31 42.07 23.28
CA TYR A 576 -4.27 40.74 22.73
C TYR A 576 -4.17 39.69 23.87
N LYS A 577 -5.12 38.76 23.90
CA LYS A 577 -5.18 37.66 24.85
C LYS A 577 -4.92 36.33 24.13
N PRO A 578 -4.32 35.34 24.82
CA PRO A 578 -4.16 33.99 24.27
C PRO A 578 -5.50 33.40 23.79
N PHE A 579 -5.51 32.86 22.61
CA PHE A 579 -6.66 32.13 22.07
C PHE A 579 -6.82 30.79 22.79
N ILE A 580 -8.05 30.44 23.14
CA ILE A 580 -8.40 29.17 23.76
C ILE A 580 -9.40 28.46 22.85
N GLY A 581 -8.98 27.34 22.24
CA GLY A 581 -9.85 26.48 21.45
C GLY A 581 -10.91 25.77 22.33
N ARG A 582 -11.80 25.03 21.69
CA ARG A 582 -12.79 24.19 22.40
C ARG A 582 -12.12 22.96 23.00
N ASP A 583 -12.40 22.64 24.26
CA ASP A 583 -11.87 21.46 24.94
C ASP A 583 -12.32 20.16 24.29
N ALA A 584 -13.61 20.10 23.91
CA ALA A 584 -14.18 18.99 23.16
C ALA A 584 -15.36 19.43 22.31
N ILE A 585 -15.49 18.81 21.14
CA ILE A 585 -16.61 19.00 20.24
C ILE A 585 -17.23 17.64 19.89
N ILE A 586 -18.55 17.61 19.75
CA ILE A 586 -19.29 16.41 19.34
C ILE A 586 -19.58 16.51 17.85
N ASN A 587 -19.13 15.51 17.11
CA ASN A 587 -19.30 15.39 15.67
C ASN A 587 -20.16 14.19 15.33
N LEU A 588 -20.98 14.35 14.31
CA LEU A 588 -21.79 13.29 13.72
C LEU A 588 -21.87 13.50 12.22
N GLY A 589 -21.58 12.46 11.47
CA GLY A 589 -21.69 12.48 10.01
C GLY A 589 -21.65 11.09 9.42
N PHE A 590 -21.70 11.02 8.11
CA PHE A 590 -21.65 9.76 7.38
C PHE A 590 -20.77 9.89 6.13
N MET A 591 -20.28 8.76 5.67
CA MET A 591 -19.60 8.64 4.39
C MET A 591 -20.07 7.37 3.69
N THR A 592 -20.56 7.53 2.46
CA THR A 592 -21.06 6.43 1.63
C THR A 592 -20.24 6.32 0.37
N THR A 593 -19.87 5.11 0.00
CA THR A 593 -19.17 4.80 -1.26
C THR A 593 -20.04 3.83 -2.07
N LEU A 594 -20.45 4.26 -3.25
CA LEU A 594 -21.06 3.41 -4.28
C LEU A 594 -19.94 2.92 -5.19
N GLN A 595 -19.80 1.61 -5.30
CA GLN A 595 -18.90 0.95 -6.23
C GLN A 595 -19.70 0.46 -7.44
N LEU A 596 -19.33 0.90 -8.64
CA LEU A 596 -19.90 0.46 -9.89
C LEU A 596 -19.28 -0.88 -10.32
N PRO A 597 -20.02 -1.79 -10.97
CA PRO A 597 -19.45 -3.00 -11.58
C PRO A 597 -18.46 -2.66 -12.71
N GLN A 598 -17.75 -3.66 -13.19
CA GLN A 598 -17.04 -3.57 -14.46
C GLN A 598 -18.04 -3.82 -15.59
N LEU A 599 -18.62 -2.75 -16.12
CA LEU A 599 -19.35 -2.79 -17.39
C LEU A 599 -18.37 -3.02 -18.53
N ASP A 600 -18.82 -3.20 -19.76
CA ASP A 600 -17.94 -3.54 -20.89
C ASP A 600 -16.69 -2.65 -20.94
N THR A 601 -16.88 -1.35 -21.01
CA THR A 601 -15.78 -0.39 -21.15
C THR A 601 -15.63 0.53 -19.94
N PHE A 602 -16.52 0.46 -18.96
CA PHE A 602 -16.61 1.47 -17.91
C PHE A 602 -16.72 0.85 -16.51
N SER A 603 -16.00 1.44 -15.55
CA SER A 603 -16.14 1.12 -14.12
C SER A 603 -15.83 2.36 -13.27
N GLY A 604 -16.08 2.27 -11.97
CA GLY A 604 -15.75 3.38 -11.10
C GLY A 604 -16.29 3.28 -9.70
N SER A 605 -16.13 4.38 -8.96
CA SER A 605 -16.71 4.56 -7.63
C SER A 605 -16.98 6.03 -7.35
N ILE A 606 -18.04 6.27 -6.59
CA ILE A 606 -18.41 7.60 -6.09
C ILE A 606 -18.50 7.51 -4.57
N LYS A 607 -17.79 8.39 -3.90
CA LYS A 607 -17.83 8.54 -2.44
C LYS A 607 -18.37 9.92 -2.12
N TYR A 608 -19.32 9.96 -1.21
CA TYR A 608 -19.88 11.18 -0.65
C TYR A 608 -19.82 11.14 0.86
N GLY A 609 -19.36 12.23 1.48
CA GLY A 609 -19.30 12.39 2.92
C GLY A 609 -19.84 13.74 3.36
N TYR A 610 -20.67 13.74 4.42
CA TYR A 610 -21.26 14.94 4.95
C TYR A 610 -21.50 14.82 6.46
N GLY A 611 -21.30 15.92 7.17
CA GLY A 611 -21.61 16.00 8.59
C GLY A 611 -20.75 16.98 9.36
N LYS A 612 -20.95 16.99 10.68
CA LYS A 612 -20.08 17.74 11.60
C LYS A 612 -18.74 17.04 11.68
N ASP A 613 -17.65 17.81 11.58
CA ASP A 613 -16.26 17.36 11.58
C ASP A 613 -15.38 18.45 12.22
N PRO A 614 -14.19 18.14 12.78
CA PRO A 614 -13.34 19.16 13.36
C PRO A 614 -12.88 20.20 12.31
N ASN A 615 -13.07 21.48 12.63
CA ASN A 615 -12.39 22.57 11.94
C ASN A 615 -10.98 22.73 12.53
N TYR A 616 -10.02 22.03 11.94
CA TYR A 616 -8.62 22.01 12.40
C TYR A 616 -7.90 23.35 12.25
N GLN A 617 -8.45 24.27 11.49
CA GLN A 617 -7.82 25.59 11.26
C GLN A 617 -8.22 26.60 12.34
N GLU A 618 -9.44 26.50 12.86
CA GLU A 618 -10.00 27.44 13.84
C GLU A 618 -10.25 26.77 15.21
N TRP A 619 -9.85 25.49 15.38
CA TRP A 619 -10.02 24.68 16.60
C TRP A 619 -11.45 24.70 17.16
N ALA A 620 -12.40 24.54 16.26
CA ALA A 620 -13.83 24.74 16.48
C ALA A 620 -14.66 23.63 15.79
N PRO A 621 -15.97 23.57 16.04
CA PRO A 621 -16.87 22.75 15.23
C PRO A 621 -16.83 23.19 13.77
N GLY A 622 -16.88 22.22 12.84
CA GLY A 622 -16.96 22.45 11.40
C GLY A 622 -18.02 21.58 10.75
N MET A 623 -18.27 21.82 9.48
CA MET A 623 -19.07 20.98 8.59
C MET A 623 -18.21 20.57 7.40
N ILE A 624 -18.09 19.26 7.17
CA ILE A 624 -17.41 18.72 6.00
C ILE A 624 -18.42 18.35 4.91
N ASP A 625 -18.04 18.66 3.66
CA ASP A 625 -18.72 18.24 2.45
C ASP A 625 -17.64 17.68 1.52
N LEU A 626 -17.68 16.37 1.26
CA LEU A 626 -16.63 15.64 0.57
C LEU A 626 -17.19 14.82 -0.58
N ILE A 627 -16.56 14.97 -1.75
CA ILE A 627 -16.84 14.15 -2.93
C ILE A 627 -15.52 13.56 -3.43
N GLU A 628 -15.48 12.25 -3.59
CA GLU A 628 -14.43 11.57 -4.35
C GLU A 628 -15.07 10.76 -5.48
N MET A 629 -14.64 10.98 -6.71
CA MET A 629 -15.08 10.23 -7.88
C MET A 629 -13.87 9.60 -8.57
N LYS A 630 -14.01 8.34 -8.96
CA LYS A 630 -13.02 7.60 -9.74
C LYS A 630 -13.77 6.91 -10.87
N LEU A 631 -13.46 7.27 -12.10
CA LEU A 631 -14.04 6.71 -13.30
C LEU A 631 -12.94 6.13 -14.18
N PHE A 632 -13.16 4.95 -14.69
CA PHE A 632 -12.28 4.25 -15.60
C PHE A 632 -13.06 3.94 -16.88
N TRP A 633 -12.52 4.33 -18.01
CA TRP A 633 -13.11 4.10 -19.31
C TRP A 633 -12.06 3.53 -20.25
N ASN A 634 -12.32 2.34 -20.79
CA ASN A 634 -11.47 1.61 -21.70
C ASN A 634 -12.21 1.45 -23.03
N PRO A 635 -12.22 2.46 -23.93
CA PRO A 635 -12.97 2.41 -25.17
C PRO A 635 -12.41 1.41 -26.19
N SER A 636 -11.19 0.97 -25.99
CA SER A 636 -10.53 -0.11 -26.77
C SER A 636 -9.53 -0.84 -25.86
N ASP A 637 -8.99 -1.95 -26.36
CA ASP A 637 -7.93 -2.69 -25.65
C ASP A 637 -6.68 -1.85 -25.41
N GLN A 638 -6.42 -0.87 -26.26
CA GLN A 638 -5.22 -0.02 -26.23
C GLN A 638 -5.39 1.29 -25.45
N LEU A 639 -6.63 1.85 -25.41
CA LEU A 639 -6.87 3.17 -24.83
C LEU A 639 -7.53 3.06 -23.46
N ARG A 640 -6.92 3.70 -22.47
CA ARG A 640 -7.39 3.76 -21.09
C ARG A 640 -7.49 5.20 -20.64
N VAL A 641 -8.66 5.60 -20.17
CA VAL A 641 -8.93 6.93 -19.64
C VAL A 641 -9.34 6.82 -18.17
N ASN A 642 -8.62 7.50 -17.29
CA ASN A 642 -8.91 7.54 -15.87
C ASN A 642 -9.22 8.97 -15.45
N PHE A 643 -10.41 9.20 -14.96
CA PHE A 643 -10.79 10.47 -14.35
C PHE A 643 -10.92 10.30 -12.83
N ARG A 644 -10.33 11.25 -12.09
CA ARG A 644 -10.49 11.35 -10.63
C ARG A 644 -10.87 12.77 -10.27
N LEU A 645 -11.82 12.89 -9.35
CA LEU A 645 -12.16 14.16 -8.71
C LEU A 645 -12.09 13.96 -7.20
N ASN A 646 -11.29 14.78 -6.54
CA ASN A 646 -11.29 14.91 -5.09
C ASN A 646 -11.74 16.35 -4.77
N GLN A 647 -12.83 16.50 -4.06
CA GLN A 647 -13.31 17.80 -3.56
C GLN A 647 -13.63 17.68 -2.09
N GLN A 648 -13.13 18.64 -1.31
CA GLN A 648 -13.46 18.82 0.09
C GLN A 648 -13.76 20.30 0.36
N LYS A 649 -14.82 20.53 1.11
CA LYS A 649 -15.19 21.86 1.61
C LYS A 649 -15.39 21.76 3.12
N ASN A 650 -14.77 22.66 3.85
CA ASN A 650 -14.99 22.82 5.29
C ASN A 650 -15.69 24.18 5.51
N LYS A 651 -16.80 24.17 6.22
CA LYS A 651 -17.64 25.32 6.46
C LYS A 651 -17.83 25.54 7.96
N ARG A 652 -18.06 26.80 8.35
CA ARG A 652 -18.51 27.12 9.71
C ARG A 652 -19.97 26.70 9.87
N PRO A 653 -20.35 26.02 10.96
CA PRO A 653 -21.72 25.50 11.11
C PRO A 653 -22.76 26.60 11.24
N ASP A 654 -22.41 27.74 11.85
CA ASP A 654 -23.37 28.79 12.23
C ASP A 654 -23.90 29.62 11.05
N ASN A 655 -23.03 29.90 10.09
CA ASN A 655 -23.35 30.80 8.97
C ASN A 655 -23.07 30.15 7.59
N GLY A 656 -22.57 28.92 7.56
CA GLY A 656 -22.25 28.20 6.31
C GLY A 656 -21.08 28.78 5.51
N THR A 657 -20.34 29.75 6.05
CA THR A 657 -19.20 30.36 5.35
C THR A 657 -18.06 29.36 5.21
N LEU A 658 -17.35 29.47 4.11
CA LEU A 658 -16.25 28.56 3.76
C LEU A 658 -15.00 28.89 4.60
N VAL A 659 -14.49 27.91 5.32
CA VAL A 659 -13.20 27.96 6.02
C VAL A 659 -12.08 27.58 5.08
N SER A 660 -12.27 26.44 4.39
CA SER A 660 -11.31 25.97 3.41
C SER A 660 -11.96 25.08 2.37
N SER A 661 -11.38 25.06 1.18
CA SER A 661 -11.73 24.07 0.17
C SER A 661 -10.49 23.59 -0.59
N ALA A 662 -10.58 22.36 -1.08
CA ALA A 662 -9.61 21.80 -2.01
C ALA A 662 -10.38 21.04 -3.10
N THR A 663 -10.03 21.29 -4.37
CA THR A 663 -10.62 20.60 -5.53
C THR A 663 -9.52 20.17 -6.47
N VAL A 664 -9.43 18.87 -6.73
CA VAL A 664 -8.36 18.26 -7.54
C VAL A 664 -8.97 17.32 -8.57
N PRO A 665 -9.44 17.81 -9.73
CA PRO A 665 -9.71 16.96 -10.88
C PRO A 665 -8.38 16.52 -11.55
N ARG A 666 -8.30 15.25 -11.91
CA ARG A 666 -7.16 14.64 -12.61
C ARG A 666 -7.66 13.76 -13.74
N LEU A 667 -7.15 13.99 -14.94
CA LEU A 667 -7.36 13.18 -16.12
C LEU A 667 -6.05 12.48 -16.48
N LYS A 668 -6.08 11.16 -16.64
CA LYS A 668 -4.96 10.35 -17.11
C LYS A 668 -5.41 9.59 -18.35
N ILE A 669 -4.67 9.71 -19.43
CA ILE A 669 -4.89 9.02 -20.69
C ILE A 669 -3.64 8.18 -20.97
N GLU A 670 -3.83 6.89 -21.20
CA GLU A 670 -2.77 5.95 -21.55
C GLU A 670 -3.13 5.25 -22.85
N TYR A 671 -2.25 5.32 -23.84
CA TYR A 671 -2.36 4.62 -25.09
C TYR A 671 -1.23 3.59 -25.22
N GLN A 672 -1.60 2.32 -25.19
CA GLN A 672 -0.67 1.19 -25.24
C GLN A 672 -0.53 0.75 -26.71
N LEU A 673 0.64 0.95 -27.31
CA LEU A 673 0.90 0.52 -28.68
C LEU A 673 1.12 -1.01 -28.76
N ASN A 674 1.86 -1.55 -27.78
CA ASN A 674 2.09 -2.98 -27.62
C ASN A 674 2.48 -3.28 -26.16
N LYS A 675 2.81 -4.53 -25.82
CA LYS A 675 3.16 -4.98 -24.47
C LYS A 675 4.24 -4.12 -23.78
N SER A 676 5.17 -3.56 -24.55
CA SER A 676 6.37 -2.87 -24.02
C SER A 676 6.34 -1.35 -24.21
N LEU A 677 5.45 -0.81 -25.03
CA LEU A 677 5.50 0.59 -25.46
C LEU A 677 4.17 1.29 -25.24
N PHE A 678 4.19 2.38 -24.46
CA PHE A 678 3.02 3.22 -24.26
C PHE A 678 3.33 4.72 -24.23
N LEU A 679 2.28 5.50 -24.48
CA LEU A 679 2.23 6.94 -24.30
C LEU A 679 1.27 7.26 -23.17
N ARG A 680 1.61 8.23 -22.34
CA ARG A 680 0.78 8.70 -21.24
C ARG A 680 0.70 10.21 -21.20
N PHE A 681 -0.50 10.69 -21.00
CA PHE A 681 -0.79 12.08 -20.63
C PHE A 681 -1.46 12.11 -19.26
N VAL A 682 -1.04 13.04 -18.41
CA VAL A 682 -1.69 13.33 -17.12
C VAL A 682 -1.90 14.83 -17.03
N GLY A 683 -3.16 15.24 -16.92
CA GLY A 683 -3.54 16.61 -16.59
C GLY A 683 -4.17 16.67 -15.21
N GLN A 684 -3.72 17.56 -14.35
CA GLN A 684 -4.24 17.76 -13.01
C GLN A 684 -4.41 19.25 -12.72
N TYR A 685 -5.60 19.63 -12.28
CA TYR A 685 -5.86 20.96 -11.74
C TYR A 685 -5.90 20.90 -10.22
N ASN A 686 -5.17 21.77 -9.55
CA ASN A 686 -5.17 21.89 -8.11
C ASN A 686 -5.73 23.26 -7.76
N SER A 687 -6.83 23.31 -7.04
CA SER A 687 -7.36 24.54 -6.49
C SER A 687 -7.51 24.38 -4.99
N SER A 688 -6.98 25.31 -4.25
CA SER A 688 -7.08 25.37 -2.79
C SER A 688 -7.44 26.78 -2.34
N PHE A 689 -8.33 26.84 -1.38
CA PHE A 689 -8.77 28.06 -0.73
C PHE A 689 -8.68 27.90 0.79
N ARG A 690 -8.24 28.91 1.48
CA ARG A 690 -8.28 29.03 2.94
C ARG A 690 -8.65 30.45 3.31
N ASP A 691 -9.69 30.57 4.13
CA ASP A 691 -10.13 31.86 4.65
C ASP A 691 -9.18 32.36 5.77
N SER A 692 -9.28 33.63 6.11
CA SER A 692 -8.69 34.18 7.31
C SER A 692 -9.34 33.55 8.56
N LEU A 693 -8.53 33.32 9.60
CA LEU A 693 -8.97 32.59 10.79
C LEU A 693 -9.90 33.46 11.66
N ASN A 694 -11.00 32.88 12.10
CA ASN A 694 -11.96 33.48 13.02
C ASN A 694 -12.27 32.56 14.19
N ASP A 695 -12.57 33.12 15.35
CA ASP A 695 -13.03 32.35 16.52
C ASP A 695 -14.50 31.94 16.33
N SER A 696 -14.75 30.98 15.45
CA SER A 696 -16.09 30.47 15.20
C SER A 696 -16.66 29.66 16.38
N SER A 697 -15.88 29.49 17.45
CA SER A 697 -16.35 28.83 18.68
C SER A 697 -17.07 29.77 19.64
N LYS A 698 -16.93 31.09 19.46
CA LYS A 698 -17.49 32.13 20.36
C LYS A 698 -18.29 33.18 19.57
N ASP A 699 -17.63 34.20 19.07
CA ASP A 699 -18.24 35.42 18.53
C ASP A 699 -17.84 35.70 17.07
N GLY A 700 -16.96 34.90 16.50
CA GLY A 700 -16.46 35.06 15.14
C GLY A 700 -15.36 36.11 14.99
N ASP A 701 -14.79 36.58 16.09
CA ASP A 701 -13.70 37.55 16.08
C ASP A 701 -12.44 37.01 15.40
N PRO A 702 -11.63 37.89 14.80
CA PRO A 702 -10.38 37.49 14.14
C PRO A 702 -9.39 36.84 15.10
N ILE A 703 -8.73 35.75 14.65
CA ILE A 703 -7.58 35.13 15.32
C ILE A 703 -6.29 35.72 14.75
N TYR A 704 -5.37 36.07 15.63
CA TYR A 704 -4.09 36.70 15.35
C TYR A 704 -2.93 35.79 15.71
N PHE A 705 -1.80 35.98 15.03
CA PHE A 705 -0.51 35.39 15.33
C PHE A 705 0.44 36.45 15.90
N LYS A 706 1.31 36.05 16.81
CA LYS A 706 2.37 36.90 17.32
C LYS A 706 3.65 36.66 16.52
N SER A 707 4.20 37.72 15.92
CA SER A 707 5.47 37.70 15.20
C SER A 707 6.66 37.70 16.19
N SER A 708 7.84 37.34 15.70
CA SER A 708 9.09 37.38 16.47
C SER A 708 9.49 38.78 16.92
N ASP A 709 9.02 39.84 16.25
CA ASP A 709 9.20 41.23 16.65
C ASP A 709 8.19 41.73 17.69
N GLY A 710 7.28 40.85 18.13
CA GLY A 710 6.25 41.14 19.11
C GLY A 710 4.96 41.73 18.54
N SER A 711 4.89 42.03 17.22
CA SER A 711 3.68 42.50 16.57
C SER A 711 2.66 41.37 16.36
N TYR A 712 1.38 41.76 16.22
CA TYR A 712 0.28 40.83 15.98
C TYR A 712 -0.26 41.02 14.56
N TYR A 713 -0.39 39.94 13.81
CA TYR A 713 -0.94 39.96 12.48
C TYR A 713 -2.03 38.90 12.27
N ARG A 714 -2.96 39.19 11.41
CA ARG A 714 -4.00 38.26 10.98
C ARG A 714 -3.53 37.51 9.73
N ALA A 715 -3.69 36.20 9.69
CA ALA A 715 -3.46 35.45 8.47
C ALA A 715 -4.41 35.94 7.35
N SER A 716 -3.87 36.28 6.21
CA SER A 716 -4.66 36.66 5.07
C SER A 716 -5.31 35.42 4.41
N LYS A 717 -6.44 35.68 3.73
CA LYS A 717 -7.05 34.70 2.84
C LYS A 717 -6.01 34.22 1.82
N LEU A 718 -5.95 32.92 1.61
CA LEU A 718 -5.04 32.27 0.66
C LEU A 718 -5.85 31.54 -0.40
N GLU A 719 -5.55 31.82 -1.66
CA GLU A 719 -6.07 31.10 -2.81
C GLU A 719 -4.90 30.71 -3.71
N SER A 720 -4.88 29.45 -4.13
CA SER A 720 -3.84 28.92 -5.00
C SER A 720 -4.45 27.98 -6.02
N ASN A 721 -4.24 28.30 -7.29
CA ASN A 721 -4.74 27.53 -8.42
C ASN A 721 -3.57 27.18 -9.34
N SER A 722 -3.47 25.91 -9.73
CA SER A 722 -2.40 25.45 -10.63
C SER A 722 -2.84 24.31 -11.53
N ILE A 723 -2.27 24.27 -12.72
CA ILE A 723 -2.39 23.15 -13.66
C ILE A 723 -1.04 22.46 -13.76
N GLN A 724 -1.06 21.15 -13.72
CA GLN A 724 0.09 20.29 -14.04
C GLN A 724 -0.27 19.45 -15.25
N ALA A 725 0.61 19.39 -16.22
CA ALA A 725 0.46 18.57 -17.42
C ALA A 725 1.75 17.79 -17.66
N ASP A 726 1.66 16.46 -17.69
CA ASP A 726 2.78 15.55 -17.85
C ASP A 726 2.56 14.65 -19.06
N PHE A 727 3.57 14.56 -19.93
CA PHE A 727 3.64 13.64 -21.05
C PHE A 727 4.77 12.64 -20.82
N LEU A 728 4.53 11.37 -21.08
CA LEU A 728 5.52 10.30 -20.97
C LEU A 728 5.45 9.39 -22.20
N PHE A 729 6.60 9.19 -22.82
CA PHE A 729 6.90 8.05 -23.68
C PHE A 729 7.63 7.00 -22.85
N SER A 730 7.16 5.76 -22.90
CA SER A 730 7.71 4.63 -22.15
C SER A 730 7.92 3.42 -23.05
N TYR A 731 9.15 2.92 -23.07
CA TYR A 731 9.50 1.63 -23.66
C TYR A 731 10.11 0.75 -22.57
N ARG A 732 9.44 -0.36 -22.21
CA ARG A 732 9.84 -1.27 -21.13
C ARG A 732 9.64 -2.73 -21.57
N PRO A 733 10.60 -3.32 -22.30
CA PRO A 733 10.49 -4.69 -22.82
C PRO A 733 10.56 -5.76 -21.70
N THR A 734 11.37 -5.53 -20.66
CA THR A 734 11.53 -6.42 -19.51
C THR A 734 11.77 -5.61 -18.25
N PRO A 735 11.49 -6.15 -17.04
CA PRO A 735 11.88 -5.52 -15.79
C PRO A 735 13.37 -5.16 -15.77
N GLY A 736 13.70 -3.92 -15.37
CA GLY A 736 15.07 -3.41 -15.33
C GLY A 736 15.62 -2.88 -16.66
N THR A 737 14.99 -3.17 -17.82
CA THR A 737 15.33 -2.55 -19.11
C THR A 737 14.25 -1.57 -19.52
N LEU A 738 14.60 -0.29 -19.63
CA LEU A 738 13.63 0.76 -19.92
C LEU A 738 14.24 1.99 -20.59
N VAL A 739 13.39 2.68 -21.36
CA VAL A 739 13.62 4.02 -21.89
C VAL A 739 12.41 4.88 -21.54
N PHE A 740 12.63 5.94 -20.81
CA PHE A 740 11.61 6.94 -20.53
C PHE A 740 12.03 8.30 -21.07
N VAL A 741 11.12 8.97 -21.73
CA VAL A 741 11.25 10.38 -22.13
C VAL A 741 10.00 11.09 -21.69
N GLY A 742 10.15 12.13 -20.88
CA GLY A 742 9.02 12.86 -20.33
C GLY A 742 9.17 14.36 -20.42
N TYR A 743 8.03 15.02 -20.50
CA TYR A 743 7.89 16.47 -20.39
C TYR A 743 6.80 16.80 -19.39
N GLY A 744 7.08 17.68 -18.45
CA GLY A 744 6.13 18.19 -17.48
C GLY A 744 6.07 19.71 -17.49
N SER A 745 4.87 20.26 -17.33
CA SER A 745 4.65 21.69 -17.21
C SER A 745 3.75 22.00 -16.01
N SER A 746 4.11 23.01 -15.24
CA SER A 746 3.32 23.56 -14.15
C SER A 746 3.00 25.01 -14.43
N LEU A 747 1.70 25.33 -14.42
CA LEU A 747 1.16 26.67 -14.65
C LEU A 747 0.39 27.10 -13.41
N THR A 748 0.41 28.39 -13.08
CA THR A 748 -0.45 29.01 -12.06
C THR A 748 -1.57 29.78 -12.73
N GLU A 749 -2.71 29.85 -12.06
CA GLU A 749 -3.87 30.61 -12.49
C GLU A 749 -4.29 31.55 -11.36
N PRO A 750 -4.47 32.87 -11.63
CA PRO A 750 -4.88 33.84 -10.60
C PRO A 750 -6.28 33.60 -10.07
N GLU A 751 -7.22 33.20 -10.93
CA GLU A 751 -8.64 33.02 -10.61
C GLU A 751 -9.10 31.59 -10.91
N GLN A 752 -9.80 30.98 -9.97
CA GLN A 752 -10.26 29.58 -10.04
C GLN A 752 -11.17 29.34 -11.27
N TYR A 753 -10.85 28.28 -12.05
CA TYR A 753 -11.63 27.73 -13.18
C TYR A 753 -11.89 28.72 -14.34
N ARG A 754 -11.17 29.80 -14.44
CA ARG A 754 -11.29 30.70 -15.61
C ARG A 754 -10.55 30.19 -16.83
N PHE A 755 -9.50 29.41 -16.63
CA PHE A 755 -8.66 28.87 -17.70
C PHE A 755 -8.12 29.94 -18.64
N ARG A 756 -7.80 31.11 -18.09
CA ARG A 756 -7.25 32.27 -18.77
C ARG A 756 -6.08 32.81 -17.97
N SER A 757 -5.16 33.45 -18.66
CA SER A 757 -4.02 34.13 -18.03
C SER A 757 -3.14 33.18 -17.21
N PHE A 758 -2.80 32.02 -17.80
CA PHE A 758 -1.86 31.09 -17.20
C PHE A 758 -0.45 31.67 -17.18
N GLU A 759 0.18 31.62 -16.01
CA GLU A 759 1.57 31.95 -15.84
C GLU A 759 2.38 30.66 -15.64
N ARG A 760 3.47 30.56 -16.40
CA ARG A 760 4.36 29.40 -16.26
C ARG A 760 5.09 29.48 -14.92
N LYS A 761 4.99 28.39 -14.14
CA LYS A 761 5.77 28.19 -12.92
C LYS A 761 7.07 27.44 -13.21
N SER A 762 6.98 26.37 -13.98
CA SER A 762 8.15 25.59 -14.41
C SER A 762 7.79 24.65 -15.55
N ASP A 763 8.79 24.36 -16.39
CA ASP A 763 8.77 23.27 -17.35
C ASP A 763 9.95 22.34 -17.11
N GLY A 764 9.81 21.05 -17.45
CA GLY A 764 10.90 20.10 -17.31
C GLY A 764 10.85 19.02 -18.37
N PHE A 765 12.03 18.64 -18.85
CA PHE A 765 12.25 17.43 -19.63
C PHE A 765 13.09 16.45 -18.82
N PHE A 766 12.79 15.16 -18.97
CA PHE A 766 13.69 14.14 -18.46
C PHE A 766 13.84 12.99 -19.44
N ILE A 767 15.01 12.37 -19.39
CA ILE A 767 15.32 11.13 -20.04
C ILE A 767 15.90 10.16 -19.02
N LYS A 768 15.45 8.91 -19.08
CA LYS A 768 16.00 7.81 -18.29
C LYS A 768 16.21 6.60 -19.19
N LEU A 769 17.40 6.03 -19.13
CA LEU A 769 17.78 4.79 -19.78
C LEU A 769 18.28 3.81 -18.72
N SER A 770 17.85 2.58 -18.80
CA SER A 770 18.32 1.51 -17.93
C SER A 770 18.38 0.22 -18.71
N TYR A 771 19.39 -0.59 -18.51
CA TYR A 771 19.54 -1.87 -19.21
C TYR A 771 19.98 -2.97 -18.25
N LEU A 772 19.18 -4.02 -18.15
CA LEU A 772 19.46 -5.15 -17.28
C LEU A 772 20.30 -6.21 -18.01
N TYR A 773 21.55 -6.38 -17.59
CA TYR A 773 22.40 -7.51 -17.93
C TYR A 773 22.19 -8.63 -16.91
N ARG A 774 21.68 -9.75 -17.34
CA ARG A 774 21.46 -10.93 -16.51
C ARG A 774 22.37 -12.07 -16.97
N LEU A 775 23.37 -12.41 -16.15
CA LEU A 775 24.41 -13.43 -16.39
C LEU A 775 24.07 -14.77 -15.75
#